data_65a58347f1962362c4d355ad5e30d257
#
_entry.id   65a58347f1962362c4d355ad5e30d257
#
_cell.length_a   1.000
_cell.length_b   1.000
_cell.length_c   1.000
_cell.angle_alpha   90.00
_cell.angle_beta   90.00
_cell.angle_gamma   90.00
#
_symmetry.space_group_name_H-M   'P 1'
#
loop_
_entity.id
_entity.type
_entity.pdbx_description
1 polymer ?
#
loop_
_entity_poly.entity_id
_entity_poly.type
_entity_poly.pdbx_seq_one_letter_code
_entity_poly.pdbx_strand_id
1 'polypeptide(L)'
;MIKQCSIHGLLTSMLLIVFSLMSNDVIAQKAIRGTVLDEANEPIIGASVLVKGTTNGSITGVDGTFNVKANPSDVLVISYVGYATVEQQVGNQTQLVIHLREDSKVLNDVVVIGYGSTTKKELTGSVTSMKKDDLNPGTFTNAMGMLQGKVAGLQIINPNGADPTAKYEVLLRGTNTLSAGQGPLIIIDGVAGADIRNINFQEVESIDVLKDGSAAAIYGTRGTNGVIIVTTKRARSGKTEVSYDGQLTVGVVSRRAKPLSASEYKSVIKEYRPELESYIFDSDTDWFKEITQTPFSHKHNLSISGGSEKFSHHTSFNYEKSDGLQKHNSSEKLMARTNIRQSLLDKWVDLDYNLNIIHRKYSPSSTSAFMQAFTHNPTEPVYDDSDPDAGGYSRIKAMEYYNPVAIINERNMESKNDNYGANIRATLNILPIKGLKWENFVSYDKEQYETREYYTHYYPSLIGTNGQAYIENYQENDTQYESTLNYSNIFGKHSIQALLGYTYQYTYSTSASMTNSGFDFDDNQTHNIGTGTNLTEGKASMSSNKEDNTYIGFFGRFMYNYDDKYLLSASLRRDGSSRFGDNNKWGWFPAVSVGWRINKEKFLSNVKWIDDLKLRAGYGVTGNQDFSNYKSLMMMTTAGKFYYNGQWINTYQPASNANPDLKWEKKAEFNVGVDMTMFDNRLSFTFDYYKRTTSNLLYDYIVPTPPYVYNTLFTNVGKVTNEGVELTISGTPFNTRDFTWNTSLTVSHNKNKLVKFTNDEFTNGTYKVGWSTSAACYTQRLIEGQSLGTFYGPIWLGTDTDGKDVLLGQNADGSVPEEQWEKIGCAYPDATLSWSNTFRYKKFDLSFSLRASIGGEILNNYAMEYENLSSIGLRNISSNWLSQTNFTSTTYKYSSKYIEDASYLKLDNVTFGYTWDFTSKMIKRLRLSLTAQNIFCITGYSGVDPEVALSGLEPGMESLSYYPRTTEFTFGVNIVF
;
A
#
# COMPACT_ATOMS: atom_id res chain seq x y z
N MET A 1 34.09 -24.67 13.53
CA MET A 1 34.44 -23.71 14.56
C MET A 1 34.88 -22.40 13.92
N ILE A 2 33.94 -21.62 13.38
CA ILE A 2 34.10 -20.20 13.08
C ILE A 2 32.75 -19.61 13.45
N LYS A 3 32.70 -19.04 14.65
CA LYS A 3 31.49 -18.46 15.23
C LYS A 3 31.70 -16.97 15.42
N GLN A 4 30.67 -16.24 15.09
CA GLN A 4 30.38 -14.89 15.59
C GLN A 4 31.48 -13.84 15.36
N CYS A 5 31.52 -13.26 14.16
CA CYS A 5 31.92 -11.88 14.03
C CYS A 5 30.69 -11.05 14.46
N SER A 6 30.74 -10.55 15.69
CA SER A 6 29.65 -9.79 16.28
C SER A 6 29.50 -8.47 15.53
N ILE A 7 28.24 -8.11 15.28
CA ILE A 7 27.77 -6.81 14.75
C ILE A 7 28.43 -5.60 15.48
N HIS A 8 28.93 -5.77 16.71
CA HIS A 8 29.67 -4.77 17.47
C HIS A 8 31.00 -4.33 16.86
N GLY A 9 31.68 -5.20 16.09
CA GLY A 9 32.94 -4.86 15.43
C GLY A 9 32.79 -3.94 14.22
N LEU A 10 31.68 -4.07 13.47
CA LEU A 10 31.38 -3.22 12.32
C LEU A 10 30.93 -1.80 12.70
N LEU A 11 30.16 -1.67 13.77
CA LEU A 11 29.70 -0.37 14.30
C LEU A 11 30.85 0.47 14.89
N THR A 12 31.83 -0.14 15.55
CA THR A 12 33.00 0.56 16.09
C THR A 12 33.98 1.01 15.00
N SER A 13 34.13 0.23 13.93
CA SER A 13 35.00 0.61 12.80
C SER A 13 34.40 1.74 11.99
N MET A 14 33.08 1.83 11.85
CA MET A 14 32.38 2.88 11.14
C MET A 14 32.36 4.21 11.94
N LEU A 15 32.32 4.16 13.27
CA LEU A 15 32.41 5.36 14.12
C LEU A 15 33.81 6.02 14.09
N LEU A 16 34.89 5.23 13.96
CA LEU A 16 36.27 5.76 13.93
C LEU A 16 36.64 6.45 12.64
N ILE A 17 36.05 6.10 11.52
CA ILE A 17 36.27 6.73 10.19
C ILE A 17 35.61 8.12 10.13
N VAL A 18 34.50 8.34 10.85
CA VAL A 18 33.77 9.62 10.89
C VAL A 18 34.53 10.70 11.69
N PHE A 19 35.42 10.32 12.63
CA PHE A 19 36.08 11.29 13.52
C PHE A 19 37.38 11.91 12.95
N SER A 20 37.90 11.44 11.82
CA SER A 20 39.25 11.85 11.33
C SER A 20 39.27 12.93 10.24
N LEU A 21 38.12 13.57 9.89
CA LEU A 21 38.03 14.51 8.75
C LEU A 21 37.64 15.95 9.10
N MET A 22 37.95 16.44 10.31
CA MET A 22 37.71 17.84 10.65
C MET A 22 39.03 18.63 10.77
N SER A 23 39.38 19.39 9.74
CA SER A 23 40.36 20.48 9.83
C SER A 23 39.79 21.72 9.13
N ASN A 24 39.75 22.84 9.84
CA ASN A 24 39.20 24.13 9.41
C ASN A 24 40.31 25.17 9.16
N ASP A 25 40.19 25.87 8.02
CA ASP A 25 40.92 27.10 7.77
C ASP A 25 40.06 28.35 8.05
N VAL A 26 40.55 29.30 8.78
CA VAL A 26 39.85 30.52 9.19
C VAL A 26 40.38 31.76 8.40
N ILE A 27 39.46 32.34 7.62
CA ILE A 27 39.70 33.65 6.94
C ILE A 27 38.84 34.73 7.64
N ALA A 28 39.38 35.91 7.92
CA ALA A 28 38.69 37.02 8.62
C ALA A 28 37.63 37.70 7.73
N GLN A 29 36.39 37.64 8.10
CA GLN A 29 35.23 38.19 7.37
C GLN A 29 34.72 39.49 8.03
N LYS A 30 34.11 40.39 7.20
CA LYS A 30 33.53 41.69 7.63
C LYS A 30 32.08 41.51 8.09
N ALA A 31 31.67 42.20 9.13
CA ALA A 31 30.30 42.15 9.62
C ALA A 31 29.36 42.99 8.71
N ILE A 32 28.39 42.34 8.07
CA ILE A 32 27.34 42.95 7.23
C ILE A 32 26.05 42.97 8.02
N ARG A 33 25.43 44.14 8.16
CA ARG A 33 24.11 44.32 8.77
C ARG A 33 23.05 44.61 7.72
N GLY A 34 21.82 44.21 7.95
CA GLY A 34 20.71 44.52 7.04
C GLY A 34 19.35 44.26 7.65
N THR A 35 18.32 44.65 6.91
CA THR A 35 16.91 44.40 7.28
C THR A 35 16.21 43.70 6.14
N VAL A 36 15.42 42.69 6.47
CA VAL A 36 14.56 41.94 5.53
C VAL A 36 13.13 42.38 5.73
N LEU A 37 12.54 42.90 4.66
CA LEU A 37 11.17 43.46 4.62
C LEU A 37 10.32 42.68 3.62
N ASP A 38 8.99 42.73 3.76
CA ASP A 38 8.03 42.27 2.74
C ASP A 38 7.70 43.38 1.72
N GLU A 39 6.77 43.14 0.80
CA GLU A 39 6.30 44.11 -0.20
C GLU A 39 5.54 45.30 0.43
N ALA A 40 5.01 45.15 1.65
CA ALA A 40 4.36 46.18 2.41
C ALA A 40 5.32 46.99 3.29
N ASN A 41 6.66 46.74 3.20
CA ASN A 41 7.72 47.28 4.05
C ASN A 41 7.58 46.85 5.54
N GLU A 42 6.91 45.75 5.84
CA GLU A 42 6.90 45.18 7.18
C GLU A 42 8.10 44.25 7.42
N PRO A 43 8.68 44.24 8.63
CA PRO A 43 9.87 43.44 8.91
C PRO A 43 9.52 41.94 8.96
N ILE A 44 10.28 41.14 8.21
CA ILE A 44 10.15 39.67 8.19
C ILE A 44 11.01 39.10 9.32
N ILE A 45 10.33 38.55 10.32
CA ILE A 45 10.94 37.95 11.51
C ILE A 45 11.28 36.49 11.22
N GLY A 46 12.50 36.04 11.51
CA GLY A 46 12.89 34.64 11.34
C GLY A 46 13.34 34.26 9.93
N ALA A 47 13.52 35.22 9.02
CA ALA A 47 14.10 34.94 7.70
C ALA A 47 15.56 34.47 7.83
N SER A 48 15.90 33.42 7.11
CA SER A 48 17.27 32.90 7.03
C SER A 48 18.09 33.71 6.06
N VAL A 49 19.25 34.23 6.49
CA VAL A 49 20.22 34.95 5.68
C VAL A 49 21.53 34.16 5.71
N LEU A 50 21.91 33.52 4.61
CA LEU A 50 23.08 32.64 4.50
C LEU A 50 24.05 33.18 3.47
N VAL A 51 25.32 33.09 3.75
CA VAL A 51 26.37 33.33 2.74
C VAL A 51 26.42 32.12 1.82
N LYS A 52 26.17 32.32 0.51
CA LYS A 52 26.08 31.27 -0.50
C LYS A 52 27.28 30.35 -0.49
N GLY A 53 27.05 29.04 -0.42
CA GLY A 53 28.12 28.03 -0.38
C GLY A 53 28.83 27.87 0.95
N THR A 54 28.31 28.48 2.05
CA THR A 54 28.89 28.36 3.39
C THR A 54 27.81 28.02 4.42
N THR A 55 28.24 27.65 5.64
CA THR A 55 27.35 27.50 6.80
C THR A 55 27.22 28.79 7.62
N ASN A 56 27.81 29.90 7.14
CA ASN A 56 27.80 31.18 7.82
C ASN A 56 26.48 31.94 7.51
N GLY A 57 25.67 32.16 8.51
CA GLY A 57 24.38 32.82 8.33
C GLY A 57 23.83 33.44 9.61
N SER A 58 22.74 34.15 9.48
CA SER A 58 21.98 34.79 10.55
C SER A 58 20.49 34.61 10.30
N ILE A 59 19.69 34.66 11.37
CA ILE A 59 18.22 34.70 11.30
C ILE A 59 17.83 36.14 11.67
N THR A 60 16.80 36.68 10.96
CA THR A 60 16.31 38.05 11.24
C THR A 60 15.61 38.11 12.60
N GLY A 61 15.88 39.20 13.35
CA GLY A 61 15.26 39.52 14.63
C GLY A 61 13.80 39.99 14.48
N VAL A 62 13.18 40.38 15.60
CA VAL A 62 11.80 40.88 15.66
C VAL A 62 11.57 42.18 14.87
N ASP A 63 12.61 42.90 14.56
CA ASP A 63 12.65 44.11 13.73
C ASP A 63 13.12 43.84 12.28
N GLY A 64 13.19 42.57 11.88
CA GLY A 64 13.68 42.12 10.58
C GLY A 64 15.18 42.26 10.37
N THR A 65 15.95 42.69 11.37
CA THR A 65 17.38 42.91 11.21
C THR A 65 18.21 41.62 11.30
N PHE A 66 19.32 41.61 10.53
CA PHE A 66 20.30 40.52 10.57
C PHE A 66 21.71 41.05 10.66
N ASN A 67 22.63 40.19 11.11
CA ASN A 67 24.05 40.44 11.13
C ASN A 67 24.82 39.18 10.74
N VAL A 68 25.53 39.24 9.62
CA VAL A 68 26.28 38.11 9.06
C VAL A 68 27.69 38.54 8.68
N LYS A 69 28.66 37.65 8.85
CA LYS A 69 30.03 37.92 8.41
C LYS A 69 30.21 37.48 6.94
N ALA A 70 30.56 38.38 6.05
CA ALA A 70 30.76 38.05 4.63
C ALA A 70 31.85 38.90 3.99
N ASN A 71 32.37 38.46 2.85
CA ASN A 71 33.29 39.18 2.03
C ASN A 71 32.55 39.99 0.94
N PRO A 72 33.16 41.04 0.35
CA PRO A 72 32.51 41.79 -0.72
C PRO A 72 32.16 40.96 -1.97
N SER A 73 32.84 39.88 -2.22
CA SER A 73 32.59 38.95 -3.33
C SER A 73 31.46 37.94 -3.05
N ASP A 74 31.01 37.84 -1.79
CA ASP A 74 30.03 36.86 -1.39
C ASP A 74 28.61 37.24 -1.78
N VAL A 75 27.77 36.27 -1.97
CA VAL A 75 26.33 36.43 -2.24
C VAL A 75 25.56 35.96 -1.00
N LEU A 76 24.66 36.77 -0.50
CA LEU A 76 23.72 36.38 0.54
C LEU A 76 22.52 35.73 -0.11
N VAL A 77 22.09 34.57 0.42
CA VAL A 77 20.85 33.88 0.07
C VAL A 77 19.85 34.11 1.22
N ILE A 78 18.80 34.82 0.92
CA ILE A 78 17.76 35.16 1.90
C ILE A 78 16.52 34.37 1.58
N SER A 79 16.07 33.57 2.55
CA SER A 79 14.88 32.74 2.39
C SER A 79 13.99 32.80 3.63
N TYR A 80 12.68 32.76 3.40
CA TYR A 80 11.68 32.66 4.45
C TYR A 80 10.50 31.83 3.95
N VAL A 81 9.84 31.11 4.85
CA VAL A 81 8.70 30.27 4.48
C VAL A 81 7.56 31.11 3.92
N GLY A 82 7.13 30.81 2.70
CA GLY A 82 6.10 31.57 1.98
C GLY A 82 6.62 32.72 1.13
N TYR A 83 7.93 32.94 1.04
CA TYR A 83 8.56 33.99 0.23
C TYR A 83 9.57 33.43 -0.78
N ALA A 84 9.67 34.08 -1.93
CA ALA A 84 10.68 33.75 -2.93
C ALA A 84 12.10 34.04 -2.39
N THR A 85 12.98 33.06 -2.55
CA THR A 85 14.39 33.20 -2.15
C THR A 85 15.06 34.29 -2.97
N VAL A 86 15.71 35.23 -2.31
CA VAL A 86 16.47 36.35 -2.95
C VAL A 86 17.96 36.12 -2.78
N GLU A 87 18.71 36.26 -3.85
CA GLU A 87 20.18 36.30 -3.84
C GLU A 87 20.67 37.74 -3.98
N GLN A 88 21.39 38.23 -2.98
CA GLN A 88 21.91 39.58 -2.91
C GLN A 88 23.42 39.54 -2.81
N GLN A 89 24.13 40.16 -3.80
CA GLN A 89 25.57 40.32 -3.72
C GLN A 89 25.92 41.37 -2.65
N VAL A 90 26.88 41.05 -1.79
CA VAL A 90 27.31 41.92 -0.68
C VAL A 90 27.95 43.22 -1.18
N GLY A 91 28.83 43.13 -2.15
CA GLY A 91 29.55 44.29 -2.65
C GLY A 91 30.34 45.02 -1.56
N ASN A 92 30.49 46.35 -1.70
CA ASN A 92 31.15 47.19 -0.70
C ASN A 92 30.23 47.71 0.43
N GLN A 93 28.95 47.30 0.41
CA GLN A 93 27.96 47.77 1.37
C GLN A 93 28.12 47.05 2.69
N THR A 94 27.95 47.78 3.79
CA THR A 94 27.94 47.26 5.16
C THR A 94 26.52 47.22 5.75
N GLN A 95 25.56 47.85 5.04
CA GLN A 95 24.14 47.85 5.42
C GLN A 95 23.28 47.54 4.17
N LEU A 96 22.39 46.59 4.27
CA LEU A 96 21.54 46.09 3.19
C LEU A 96 20.06 46.16 3.61
N VAL A 97 19.19 46.55 2.68
CA VAL A 97 17.72 46.41 2.81
C VAL A 97 17.28 45.44 1.71
N ILE A 98 16.60 44.39 2.11
CA ILE A 98 16.22 43.30 1.21
C ILE A 98 14.72 43.13 1.32
N HIS A 99 14.03 43.21 0.18
CA HIS A 99 12.60 42.92 0.10
C HIS A 99 12.38 41.50 -0.41
N LEU A 100 11.66 40.68 0.35
CA LEU A 100 11.17 39.38 -0.08
C LEU A 100 9.77 39.54 -0.66
N ARG A 101 9.51 38.85 -1.75
CA ARG A 101 8.18 38.72 -2.36
C ARG A 101 7.54 37.43 -1.95
N GLU A 102 6.23 37.44 -1.68
CA GLU A 102 5.50 36.23 -1.42
C GLU A 102 5.67 35.24 -2.58
N ASP A 103 6.04 33.99 -2.26
CA ASP A 103 6.24 32.94 -3.25
C ASP A 103 4.95 32.13 -3.42
N SER A 104 4.32 32.27 -4.59
CA SER A 104 3.21 31.43 -5.01
C SER A 104 3.69 30.01 -5.38
N LYS A 105 4.15 29.25 -4.41
CA LYS A 105 4.85 27.96 -4.54
C LYS A 105 4.13 26.83 -5.28
N VAL A 106 2.81 26.90 -5.49
CA VAL A 106 2.03 25.78 -6.04
C VAL A 106 2.39 25.44 -7.50
N LEU A 107 2.91 26.39 -8.26
CA LEU A 107 3.16 26.21 -9.70
C LEU A 107 4.59 25.79 -10.06
N ASN A 108 5.57 25.88 -9.15
CA ASN A 108 6.96 25.50 -9.40
C ASN A 108 7.36 24.17 -8.70
N ASP A 109 6.39 23.42 -8.18
CA ASP A 109 6.67 22.12 -7.55
C ASP A 109 7.31 21.18 -8.56
N VAL A 110 8.47 20.64 -8.17
CA VAL A 110 9.18 19.62 -8.91
C VAL A 110 8.50 18.28 -8.67
N VAL A 111 8.14 17.60 -9.74
CA VAL A 111 7.48 16.30 -9.73
C VAL A 111 8.44 15.27 -10.33
N VAL A 112 8.57 14.12 -9.68
CA VAL A 112 9.37 13.00 -10.20
C VAL A 112 8.54 12.25 -11.24
N ILE A 113 9.05 12.13 -12.46
CA ILE A 113 8.33 11.51 -13.61
C ILE A 113 9.14 10.38 -14.25
N GLY A 114 9.60 9.42 -13.47
CA GLY A 114 10.50 8.37 -13.97
C GLY A 114 11.81 8.98 -14.52
N TYR A 115 12.94 8.40 -14.28
CA TYR A 115 14.23 8.79 -14.83
C TYR A 115 14.41 10.31 -15.06
N GLY A 116 13.97 11.14 -14.09
CA GLY A 116 14.08 12.60 -14.14
C GLY A 116 12.95 13.29 -13.38
N SER A 117 13.04 14.62 -13.34
CA SER A 117 12.05 15.48 -12.72
C SER A 117 11.65 16.61 -13.66
N THR A 118 10.41 17.08 -13.52
CA THR A 118 9.90 18.25 -14.27
C THR A 118 9.04 19.10 -13.35
N THR A 119 8.66 20.28 -13.78
CA THR A 119 7.73 21.10 -13.01
C THR A 119 6.27 20.67 -13.27
N LYS A 120 5.37 20.85 -12.28
CA LYS A 120 3.94 20.57 -12.43
C LYS A 120 3.33 21.29 -13.64
N LYS A 121 3.86 22.46 -14.00
CA LYS A 121 3.44 23.24 -15.18
C LYS A 121 3.71 22.51 -16.49
N GLU A 122 4.85 21.82 -16.60
CA GLU A 122 5.29 21.16 -17.84
C GLU A 122 4.74 19.72 -17.99
N LEU A 123 4.08 19.19 -16.94
CA LEU A 123 3.48 17.87 -17.01
C LEU A 123 2.32 17.82 -18.02
N THR A 124 2.36 16.83 -18.91
CA THR A 124 1.31 16.53 -19.90
C THR A 124 0.49 15.29 -19.54
N GLY A 125 0.95 14.46 -18.61
CA GLY A 125 0.25 13.29 -18.08
C GLY A 125 -0.49 13.59 -16.76
N SER A 126 -1.36 12.65 -16.34
CA SER A 126 -2.09 12.72 -15.07
C SER A 126 -1.21 12.23 -13.93
N VAL A 127 -0.65 13.17 -13.16
CA VAL A 127 0.22 12.91 -12.01
C VAL A 127 -0.27 13.69 -10.80
N THR A 128 -0.37 13.02 -9.67
CA THR A 128 -0.65 13.65 -8.36
C THR A 128 0.60 13.58 -7.50
N SER A 129 1.13 14.73 -7.12
CA SER A 129 2.30 14.85 -6.25
C SER A 129 1.86 15.36 -4.88
N MET A 130 2.35 14.74 -3.83
CA MET A 130 2.05 15.08 -2.44
C MET A 130 3.34 15.17 -1.65
N LYS A 131 3.47 16.23 -0.87
CA LYS A 131 4.54 16.40 0.11
C LYS A 131 4.10 15.81 1.44
N LYS A 132 5.02 15.64 2.37
CA LYS A 132 4.76 15.11 3.71
C LYS A 132 3.57 15.81 4.41
N ASP A 133 3.44 17.11 4.27
CA ASP A 133 2.38 17.91 4.93
C ASP A 133 0.99 17.70 4.31
N ASP A 134 0.90 17.13 3.11
CA ASP A 134 -0.36 16.80 2.42
C ASP A 134 -0.89 15.41 2.79
N LEU A 135 -0.01 14.55 3.35
CA LEU A 135 -0.32 13.17 3.70
C LEU A 135 -1.16 13.10 4.99
N ASN A 136 -1.90 12.01 5.17
CA ASN A 136 -2.66 11.81 6.40
C ASN A 136 -1.72 11.66 7.59
N PRO A 137 -1.94 12.44 8.67
CA PRO A 137 -1.21 12.24 9.92
C PRO A 137 -1.74 11.02 10.69
N GLY A 138 -0.93 10.48 11.58
CA GLY A 138 -1.31 9.35 12.45
C GLY A 138 -0.31 8.21 12.43
N THR A 139 -0.69 7.12 13.06
CA THR A 139 0.10 5.89 13.08
C THR A 139 -0.45 4.91 12.05
N PHE A 140 0.37 4.52 11.10
CA PHE A 140 0.01 3.53 10.09
C PHE A 140 0.99 2.37 10.16
N THR A 141 0.48 1.16 10.03
CA THR A 141 1.29 -0.07 9.90
C THR A 141 1.98 -0.14 8.53
N ASN A 142 1.43 0.60 7.54
CA ASN A 142 1.91 0.66 6.18
C ASN A 142 1.77 2.09 5.65
N ALA A 143 2.79 2.60 4.95
CA ALA A 143 2.81 3.96 4.39
C ALA A 143 1.67 4.24 3.38
N MET A 144 1.02 3.22 2.81
CA MET A 144 -0.16 3.40 1.96
C MET A 144 -1.33 4.05 2.69
N GLY A 145 -1.50 3.82 3.99
CA GLY A 145 -2.55 4.47 4.80
C GLY A 145 -2.48 6.00 4.78
N MET A 146 -1.28 6.58 4.59
CA MET A 146 -1.12 8.03 4.47
C MET A 146 -1.74 8.61 3.19
N LEU A 147 -1.88 7.79 2.15
CA LEU A 147 -2.44 8.17 0.85
C LEU A 147 -3.95 7.98 0.78
N GLN A 148 -4.55 7.32 1.76
CA GLN A 148 -5.96 6.97 1.75
C GLN A 148 -6.84 8.23 1.61
N GLY A 149 -7.66 8.28 0.53
CA GLY A 149 -8.52 9.41 0.23
C GLY A 149 -7.81 10.67 -0.33
N LYS A 150 -6.48 10.65 -0.54
CA LYS A 150 -5.74 11.83 -1.02
C LYS A 150 -5.65 11.93 -2.54
N VAL A 151 -5.79 10.83 -3.25
CA VAL A 151 -5.62 10.74 -4.72
C VAL A 151 -6.91 10.25 -5.34
N ALA A 152 -7.51 11.06 -6.22
CA ALA A 152 -8.70 10.65 -6.97
C ALA A 152 -8.38 9.43 -7.85
N GLY A 153 -9.26 8.41 -7.79
CA GLY A 153 -9.11 7.14 -8.51
C GLY A 153 -8.20 6.12 -7.83
N LEU A 154 -7.54 6.46 -6.71
CA LEU A 154 -6.74 5.52 -5.90
C LEU A 154 -7.58 5.01 -4.73
N GLN A 155 -7.84 3.70 -4.70
CA GLN A 155 -8.50 3.00 -3.60
C GLN A 155 -7.46 2.24 -2.80
N ILE A 156 -7.48 2.43 -1.48
CA ILE A 156 -6.60 1.76 -0.52
C ILE A 156 -7.50 1.13 0.53
N ILE A 157 -7.48 -0.19 0.62
CA ILE A 157 -8.35 -0.98 1.47
C ILE A 157 -7.49 -1.79 2.42
N ASN A 158 -7.85 -1.82 3.70
CA ASN A 158 -7.30 -2.74 4.68
C ASN A 158 -8.37 -3.76 5.05
N PRO A 159 -8.40 -4.94 4.40
CA PRO A 159 -9.44 -5.94 4.65
C PRO A 159 -9.31 -6.64 6.01
N ASN A 160 -8.14 -6.58 6.65
CA ASN A 160 -7.86 -7.26 7.92
C ASN A 160 -7.89 -6.31 9.14
N GLY A 161 -8.70 -5.26 9.08
CA GLY A 161 -8.96 -4.39 10.23
C GLY A 161 -7.70 -3.79 10.84
N ALA A 162 -7.48 -4.02 12.14
CA ALA A 162 -6.37 -3.48 12.94
C ALA A 162 -5.21 -4.49 13.16
N ASP A 163 -5.09 -5.52 12.35
CA ASP A 163 -3.96 -6.46 12.42
C ASP A 163 -2.65 -5.74 12.06
N PRO A 164 -1.64 -5.67 12.96
CA PRO A 164 -0.37 -5.00 12.69
C PRO A 164 0.47 -5.68 11.59
N THR A 165 0.08 -6.89 11.17
CA THR A 165 0.76 -7.64 10.10
C THR A 165 0.04 -7.55 8.76
N ALA A 166 -1.14 -6.90 8.69
CA ALA A 166 -2.00 -6.82 7.51
C ALA A 166 -1.32 -6.18 6.30
N LYS A 167 -1.68 -6.68 5.13
CA LYS A 167 -1.35 -6.06 3.84
C LYS A 167 -2.52 -5.21 3.36
N TYR A 168 -2.22 -4.04 2.82
CA TYR A 168 -3.23 -3.19 2.17
C TYR A 168 -3.40 -3.59 0.71
N GLU A 169 -4.64 -3.60 0.25
CA GLU A 169 -4.95 -3.66 -1.17
C GLU A 169 -4.93 -2.26 -1.76
N VAL A 170 -4.29 -2.13 -2.92
CA VAL A 170 -4.17 -0.84 -3.62
C VAL A 170 -4.64 -1.01 -5.05
N LEU A 171 -5.69 -0.30 -5.42
CA LEU A 171 -6.26 -0.29 -6.77
C LEU A 171 -6.25 1.12 -7.34
N LEU A 172 -5.82 1.28 -8.59
CA LEU A 172 -5.84 2.55 -9.29
C LEU A 172 -6.71 2.48 -10.54
N ARG A 173 -7.84 3.22 -10.53
CA ARG A 173 -8.82 3.28 -11.63
C ARG A 173 -9.44 1.91 -11.94
N GLY A 174 -9.72 1.10 -10.90
CA GLY A 174 -10.42 -0.17 -10.97
C GLY A 174 -9.60 -1.38 -11.45
N THR A 175 -10.20 -2.55 -11.35
CA THR A 175 -9.63 -3.85 -11.78
C THR A 175 -9.53 -3.92 -13.30
N ASN A 176 -8.37 -4.27 -13.84
CA ASN A 176 -8.10 -4.27 -15.27
C ASN A 176 -7.49 -5.57 -15.81
N THR A 177 -7.32 -6.58 -14.97
CA THR A 177 -6.80 -7.90 -15.32
C THR A 177 -7.57 -9.00 -14.59
N LEU A 178 -7.47 -10.24 -15.03
CA LEU A 178 -8.12 -11.40 -14.40
C LEU A 178 -7.17 -12.14 -13.45
N SER A 179 -5.99 -12.52 -13.92
CA SER A 179 -5.05 -13.36 -13.15
C SER A 179 -3.67 -12.73 -12.95
N ALA A 180 -3.38 -11.58 -13.58
CA ALA A 180 -2.14 -10.87 -13.37
C ALA A 180 -2.24 -9.91 -12.17
N GLY A 181 -1.10 -9.39 -11.68
CA GLY A 181 -1.05 -8.46 -10.58
C GLY A 181 -1.84 -7.17 -10.86
N GLN A 182 -2.59 -6.68 -9.88
CA GLN A 182 -3.50 -5.53 -9.98
C GLN A 182 -2.99 -4.27 -9.29
N GLY A 183 -2.02 -4.40 -8.39
CA GLY A 183 -1.43 -3.29 -7.64
C GLY A 183 -0.56 -2.37 -8.52
N PRO A 184 -0.44 -1.08 -8.19
CA PRO A 184 0.50 -0.18 -8.84
C PRO A 184 1.95 -0.57 -8.53
N LEU A 185 2.86 -0.26 -9.46
CA LEU A 185 4.30 -0.40 -9.22
C LEU A 185 4.75 0.59 -8.13
N ILE A 186 5.37 0.09 -7.09
CA ILE A 186 5.96 0.92 -6.05
C ILE A 186 7.45 1.10 -6.34
N ILE A 187 7.91 2.35 -6.28
CA ILE A 187 9.32 2.71 -6.46
C ILE A 187 9.77 3.51 -5.25
N ILE A 188 10.80 3.06 -4.55
CA ILE A 188 11.37 3.77 -3.40
C ILE A 188 12.80 4.19 -3.74
N ASP A 189 13.04 5.50 -3.86
CA ASP A 189 14.34 6.10 -4.21
C ASP A 189 15.01 5.54 -5.48
N GLY A 190 14.18 5.09 -6.44
CA GLY A 190 14.61 4.52 -7.71
C GLY A 190 14.61 2.99 -7.75
N VAL A 191 14.49 2.30 -6.62
CA VAL A 191 14.35 0.83 -6.59
C VAL A 191 12.91 0.47 -6.95
N ALA A 192 12.71 -0.16 -8.09
CA ALA A 192 11.41 -0.52 -8.61
C ALA A 192 10.97 -1.90 -8.11
N GLY A 193 9.73 -2.02 -7.61
CA GLY A 193 9.20 -3.23 -7.00
C GLY A 193 9.51 -3.36 -5.50
N ALA A 194 10.02 -2.30 -4.87
CA ALA A 194 10.31 -2.30 -3.44
C ALA A 194 9.04 -2.46 -2.58
N ASP A 195 9.15 -3.19 -1.48
CA ASP A 195 8.03 -3.34 -0.54
C ASP A 195 7.84 -2.05 0.27
N ILE A 196 6.65 -1.46 0.19
CA ILE A 196 6.28 -0.24 0.92
C ILE A 196 6.30 -0.41 2.44
N ARG A 197 6.24 -1.64 2.95
CA ARG A 197 6.38 -1.94 4.39
C ARG A 197 7.81 -1.76 4.89
N ASN A 198 8.77 -1.70 3.96
CA ASN A 198 10.20 -1.53 4.22
C ASN A 198 10.63 -0.06 4.33
N ILE A 199 9.67 0.85 4.53
CA ILE A 199 9.95 2.26 4.72
C ILE A 199 9.31 2.79 6.01
N ASN A 200 10.05 3.65 6.73
CA ASN A 200 9.46 4.46 7.77
C ASN A 200 8.77 5.67 7.15
N PHE A 201 7.46 5.83 7.40
CA PHE A 201 6.67 6.94 6.86
C PHE A 201 7.17 8.32 7.29
N GLN A 202 7.84 8.44 8.43
CA GLN A 202 8.43 9.72 8.88
C GLN A 202 9.63 10.15 8.03
N GLU A 203 10.24 9.21 7.31
CA GLU A 203 11.32 9.45 6.37
C GLU A 203 10.84 9.80 4.95
N VAL A 204 9.53 9.75 4.70
CA VAL A 204 8.96 10.15 3.41
C VAL A 204 9.04 11.67 3.25
N GLU A 205 9.59 12.13 2.12
CA GLU A 205 9.64 13.53 1.69
C GLU A 205 8.46 13.87 0.76
N SER A 206 8.23 13.02 -0.26
CA SER A 206 7.12 13.14 -1.20
C SER A 206 6.67 11.79 -1.74
N ILE A 207 5.42 11.76 -2.19
CA ILE A 207 4.86 10.63 -2.95
C ILE A 207 4.24 11.18 -4.23
N ASP A 208 4.68 10.65 -5.37
CA ASP A 208 4.18 10.98 -6.69
C ASP A 208 3.41 9.78 -7.26
N VAL A 209 2.15 9.98 -7.66
CA VAL A 209 1.28 8.93 -8.22
C VAL A 209 1.05 9.22 -9.69
N LEU A 210 1.62 8.38 -10.56
CA LEU A 210 1.46 8.41 -12.02
C LEU A 210 0.24 7.57 -12.38
N LYS A 211 -0.84 8.23 -12.79
CA LYS A 211 -2.15 7.58 -12.93
C LYS A 211 -2.43 7.08 -14.35
N ASP A 212 -1.92 7.75 -15.36
CA ASP A 212 -2.22 7.44 -16.75
C ASP A 212 -1.10 6.70 -17.49
N GLY A 213 -1.45 6.07 -18.60
CA GLY A 213 -0.52 5.30 -19.42
C GLY A 213 0.57 6.15 -20.05
N SER A 214 0.36 7.47 -20.27
CA SER A 214 1.37 8.35 -20.87
C SER A 214 2.48 8.71 -19.88
N ALA A 215 2.15 8.87 -18.59
CA ALA A 215 3.11 9.11 -17.53
C ALA A 215 3.82 7.81 -17.09
N ALA A 216 3.08 6.69 -17.02
CA ALA A 216 3.58 5.41 -16.52
C ALA A 216 4.40 4.60 -17.56
N ALA A 217 4.20 4.84 -18.87
CA ALA A 217 4.82 4.05 -19.94
C ALA A 217 6.36 4.04 -19.91
N ILE A 218 7.01 5.05 -19.34
CA ILE A 218 8.47 5.08 -19.18
C ILE A 218 8.98 3.95 -18.26
N TYR A 219 8.14 3.46 -17.33
CA TYR A 219 8.40 2.29 -16.49
C TYR A 219 8.01 0.97 -17.15
N GLY A 220 7.46 1.06 -18.37
CA GLY A 220 7.12 -0.08 -19.21
C GLY A 220 6.04 -0.97 -18.63
N THR A 221 6.30 -2.24 -18.69
CA THR A 221 5.35 -3.30 -18.35
C THR A 221 5.01 -3.39 -16.86
N ARG A 222 5.86 -2.87 -15.99
CA ARG A 222 5.58 -2.83 -14.56
C ARG A 222 4.65 -1.67 -14.18
N GLY A 223 4.56 -0.62 -15.00
CA GLY A 223 3.71 0.56 -14.78
C GLY A 223 2.25 0.41 -15.22
N THR A 224 1.79 -0.78 -15.61
CA THR A 224 0.44 -1.01 -16.14
C THR A 224 -0.68 -0.55 -15.21
N ASN A 225 -0.57 -0.81 -13.92
CA ASN A 225 -1.58 -0.43 -12.93
C ASN A 225 -1.33 0.96 -12.33
N GLY A 226 -0.46 1.76 -12.96
CA GLY A 226 0.06 3.02 -12.43
C GLY A 226 1.35 2.84 -11.66
N VAL A 227 1.93 3.96 -11.22
CA VAL A 227 3.20 3.96 -10.50
C VAL A 227 3.09 4.87 -9.28
N ILE A 228 3.54 4.40 -8.14
CA ILE A 228 3.66 5.16 -6.90
C ILE A 228 5.16 5.33 -6.61
N ILE A 229 5.66 6.56 -6.73
CA ILE A 229 7.06 6.88 -6.49
C ILE A 229 7.17 7.52 -5.11
N VAL A 230 7.88 6.86 -4.22
CA VAL A 230 8.18 7.36 -2.88
C VAL A 230 9.59 7.90 -2.86
N THR A 231 9.72 9.18 -2.57
CA THR A 231 11.00 9.83 -2.35
C THR A 231 11.20 10.03 -0.86
N THR A 232 12.33 9.54 -0.34
CA THR A 232 12.66 9.73 1.07
C THR A 232 13.49 10.99 1.28
N LYS A 233 13.57 11.41 2.53
CA LYS A 233 14.46 12.50 2.94
C LYS A 233 15.88 12.22 2.52
N ARG A 234 16.49 13.18 1.87
CA ARG A 234 17.85 13.08 1.34
C ARG A 234 18.83 13.94 2.11
N ALA A 235 20.08 13.57 1.99
CA ALA A 235 21.19 14.35 2.49
C ALA A 235 21.15 15.79 1.95
N ARG A 236 21.22 16.78 2.84
CA ARG A 236 21.23 18.21 2.49
C ARG A 236 22.49 18.86 3.04
N SER A 237 23.07 19.80 2.29
CA SER A 237 24.14 20.64 2.80
C SER A 237 23.57 21.59 3.87
N GLY A 238 24.31 21.74 4.95
CA GLY A 238 23.91 22.60 6.06
C GLY A 238 24.51 22.14 7.39
N LYS A 239 24.18 22.89 8.46
CA LYS A 239 24.55 22.47 9.82
C LYS A 239 23.88 21.14 10.15
N THR A 240 24.59 20.35 10.94
CA THR A 240 24.01 19.09 11.46
C THR A 240 22.75 19.39 12.26
N GLU A 241 21.68 18.69 11.90
CA GLU A 241 20.40 18.74 12.57
C GLU A 241 20.05 17.33 13.04
N VAL A 242 19.62 17.23 14.27
CA VAL A 242 19.13 15.99 14.88
C VAL A 242 17.63 16.14 15.11
N SER A 243 16.84 15.19 14.68
CA SER A 243 15.42 15.17 15.00
C SER A 243 15.00 13.84 15.62
N TYR A 244 14.06 13.93 16.53
CA TYR A 244 13.42 12.78 17.17
C TYR A 244 11.91 12.88 16.99
N ASP A 245 11.30 11.78 16.54
CA ASP A 245 9.85 11.59 16.44
C ASP A 245 9.45 10.39 17.29
N GLY A 246 8.57 10.60 18.26
CA GLY A 246 8.01 9.55 19.12
C GLY A 246 6.48 9.50 19.00
N GLN A 247 5.91 8.29 18.99
CA GLN A 247 4.46 8.10 18.98
C GLN A 247 4.08 6.97 19.95
N LEU A 248 2.99 7.18 20.70
CA LEU A 248 2.34 6.19 21.55
C LEU A 248 0.89 6.05 21.12
N THR A 249 0.44 4.83 20.85
CA THR A 249 -0.89 4.57 20.33
C THR A 249 -1.61 3.53 21.17
N VAL A 250 -2.89 3.79 21.48
CA VAL A 250 -3.81 2.87 22.15
C VAL A 250 -5.01 2.64 21.24
N GLY A 251 -5.41 1.39 21.05
CA GLY A 251 -6.58 1.02 20.26
C GLY A 251 -7.78 0.60 21.11
N VAL A 252 -8.98 0.94 20.65
CA VAL A 252 -10.26 0.50 21.22
C VAL A 252 -11.11 -0.08 20.11
N VAL A 253 -11.74 -1.25 20.31
CA VAL A 253 -12.60 -1.87 19.30
C VAL A 253 -13.71 -0.91 18.87
N SER A 254 -13.78 -0.61 17.57
CA SER A 254 -14.77 0.32 17.04
C SER A 254 -16.07 -0.38 16.62
N ARG A 255 -15.96 -1.53 15.97
CA ARG A 255 -17.10 -2.32 15.49
C ARG A 255 -16.73 -3.80 15.45
N ARG A 256 -17.63 -4.66 15.87
CA ARG A 256 -17.51 -6.13 15.82
C ARG A 256 -18.88 -6.76 15.56
N ALA A 257 -18.91 -7.95 15.00
CA ALA A 257 -20.08 -8.80 15.03
C ALA A 257 -20.46 -9.12 16.49
N LYS A 258 -21.75 -9.15 16.78
CA LYS A 258 -22.26 -9.43 18.13
C LYS A 258 -23.01 -10.76 18.11
N PRO A 259 -22.49 -11.81 18.78
CA PRO A 259 -23.23 -13.05 19.00
C PRO A 259 -24.31 -12.83 20.08
N LEU A 260 -25.21 -13.80 20.25
CA LEU A 260 -26.11 -13.83 21.39
C LEU A 260 -25.30 -13.91 22.70
N SER A 261 -25.74 -13.19 23.72
CA SER A 261 -25.28 -13.40 25.10
C SER A 261 -25.75 -14.74 25.65
N ALA A 262 -25.15 -15.22 26.73
CA ALA A 262 -25.55 -16.48 27.35
C ALA A 262 -27.04 -16.50 27.72
N SER A 263 -27.57 -15.38 28.20
CA SER A 263 -28.99 -15.27 28.55
C SER A 263 -29.92 -15.31 27.32
N GLU A 264 -29.58 -14.60 26.26
CA GLU A 264 -30.30 -14.58 24.99
C GLU A 264 -30.25 -15.98 24.33
N TYR A 265 -29.07 -16.61 24.31
CA TYR A 265 -28.87 -17.95 23.78
C TYR A 265 -29.73 -18.98 24.48
N LYS A 266 -29.78 -19.00 25.84
CA LYS A 266 -30.66 -19.86 26.64
C LYS A 266 -32.12 -19.64 26.33
N SER A 267 -32.55 -18.39 26.14
CA SER A 267 -33.92 -18.03 25.80
C SER A 267 -34.30 -18.52 24.40
N VAL A 268 -33.47 -18.29 23.41
CA VAL A 268 -33.69 -18.71 22.02
C VAL A 268 -33.79 -20.24 21.92
N ILE A 269 -32.90 -20.98 22.59
CA ILE A 269 -32.97 -22.46 22.58
C ILE A 269 -34.26 -22.92 23.21
N LYS A 270 -34.62 -22.45 24.39
CA LYS A 270 -35.83 -22.88 25.09
C LYS A 270 -37.13 -22.59 24.32
N GLU A 271 -37.17 -21.47 23.60
CA GLU A 271 -38.36 -21.05 22.86
C GLU A 271 -38.46 -21.69 21.47
N TYR A 272 -37.35 -21.78 20.72
CA TYR A 272 -37.36 -22.15 19.30
C TYR A 272 -36.74 -23.52 19.01
N ARG A 273 -35.89 -24.05 19.90
CA ARG A 273 -35.13 -25.30 19.68
C ARG A 273 -34.99 -26.09 20.98
N PRO A 274 -36.10 -26.39 21.68
CA PRO A 274 -36.05 -27.04 22.99
C PRO A 274 -35.38 -28.44 22.96
N GLU A 275 -35.32 -29.11 21.82
CA GLU A 275 -34.59 -30.36 21.64
C GLU A 275 -33.05 -30.20 21.81
N LEU A 276 -32.55 -28.99 21.83
CA LEU A 276 -31.12 -28.67 22.00
C LEU A 276 -30.77 -28.18 23.41
N GLU A 277 -31.69 -28.29 24.39
CA GLU A 277 -31.43 -27.87 25.78
C GLU A 277 -30.17 -28.52 26.39
N SER A 278 -29.78 -29.71 25.91
CA SER A 278 -28.55 -30.39 26.34
C SER A 278 -27.27 -29.64 26.05
N TYR A 279 -27.32 -28.64 25.17
CA TYR A 279 -26.21 -27.71 24.87
C TYR A 279 -26.26 -26.44 25.71
N ILE A 280 -27.12 -26.33 26.71
CA ILE A 280 -27.13 -25.23 27.66
C ILE A 280 -26.28 -25.63 28.87
N PHE A 281 -25.17 -24.89 29.04
CA PHE A 281 -24.28 -25.02 30.19
C PHE A 281 -24.49 -23.89 31.21
N ASP A 282 -23.75 -23.89 32.31
CA ASP A 282 -23.96 -22.94 33.42
C ASP A 282 -23.09 -21.68 33.34
N SER A 283 -22.18 -21.56 32.37
CA SER A 283 -21.28 -20.45 32.23
C SER A 283 -21.91 -19.24 31.51
N ASP A 284 -21.24 -18.10 31.59
CA ASP A 284 -21.50 -16.85 30.84
C ASP A 284 -20.17 -16.33 30.34
N THR A 285 -19.75 -16.83 29.16
CA THR A 285 -18.39 -16.60 28.60
C THR A 285 -18.45 -15.62 27.45
N ASP A 286 -17.82 -14.47 27.59
CA ASP A 286 -17.54 -13.56 26.47
C ASP A 286 -16.25 -14.00 25.76
N TRP A 287 -16.39 -14.93 24.82
CA TRP A 287 -15.28 -15.51 24.09
C TRP A 287 -14.41 -14.49 23.36
N PHE A 288 -15.01 -13.39 22.90
CA PHE A 288 -14.24 -12.31 22.27
C PHE A 288 -13.29 -11.65 23.27
N LYS A 289 -13.74 -11.40 24.51
CA LYS A 289 -12.92 -10.82 25.56
C LYS A 289 -11.78 -11.77 25.98
N GLU A 290 -12.06 -13.08 25.97
CA GLU A 290 -11.05 -14.10 26.34
C GLU A 290 -9.86 -14.13 25.36
N ILE A 291 -10.07 -13.85 24.06
CA ILE A 291 -8.99 -13.87 23.05
C ILE A 291 -8.41 -12.51 22.73
N THR A 292 -8.94 -11.41 23.28
CA THR A 292 -8.51 -10.06 22.94
C THR A 292 -7.80 -9.34 24.07
N GLN A 293 -7.03 -8.33 23.70
CA GLN A 293 -6.34 -7.40 24.59
C GLN A 293 -6.52 -5.98 24.05
N THR A 294 -6.14 -4.97 24.85
CA THR A 294 -6.04 -3.58 24.39
C THR A 294 -4.79 -3.42 23.55
N PRO A 295 -4.89 -3.10 22.25
CA PRO A 295 -3.73 -2.87 21.42
C PRO A 295 -2.92 -1.67 21.93
N PHE A 296 -1.61 -1.86 22.07
CA PHE A 296 -0.69 -0.79 22.41
C PHE A 296 0.49 -0.80 21.43
N SER A 297 0.83 0.37 20.90
CA SER A 297 1.92 0.49 19.95
C SER A 297 2.78 1.72 20.29
N HIS A 298 4.07 1.61 20.02
CA HIS A 298 4.98 2.75 20.13
C HIS A 298 6.00 2.75 18.99
N LYS A 299 6.33 3.97 18.55
CA LYS A 299 7.29 4.20 17.47
C LYS A 299 8.27 5.27 17.86
N HIS A 300 9.53 5.07 17.51
CA HIS A 300 10.62 5.98 17.77
C HIS A 300 11.46 6.15 16.51
N ASN A 301 11.67 7.37 16.06
CA ASN A 301 12.53 7.67 14.94
C ASN A 301 13.55 8.75 15.33
N LEU A 302 14.82 8.44 15.21
CA LEU A 302 15.94 9.37 15.38
C LEU A 302 16.59 9.60 14.02
N SER A 303 16.68 10.84 13.56
CA SER A 303 17.40 11.17 12.33
C SER A 303 18.45 12.24 12.53
N ILE A 304 19.54 12.12 11.78
CA ILE A 304 20.68 13.02 11.79
C ILE A 304 20.99 13.37 10.34
N SER A 305 20.99 14.65 10.02
CA SER A 305 21.31 15.13 8.68
C SER A 305 22.23 16.33 8.71
N GLY A 306 23.09 16.47 7.70
CA GLY A 306 23.99 17.62 7.58
C GLY A 306 25.11 17.38 6.57
N GLY A 307 26.00 18.37 6.45
CA GLY A 307 27.16 18.27 5.57
C GLY A 307 27.44 19.53 4.75
N SER A 308 28.25 19.40 3.74
CA SER A 308 28.64 20.45 2.80
C SER A 308 28.11 20.19 1.39
N GLU A 309 28.33 21.08 0.45
CA GLU A 309 28.00 20.85 -0.98
C GLU A 309 28.78 19.67 -1.58
N LYS A 310 29.98 19.37 -1.08
CA LYS A 310 30.79 18.23 -1.57
C LYS A 310 30.44 16.90 -0.91
N PHE A 311 29.98 16.94 0.32
CA PHE A 311 29.62 15.74 1.08
C PHE A 311 28.47 16.06 2.05
N SER A 312 27.37 15.33 1.94
CA SER A 312 26.25 15.44 2.87
C SER A 312 25.69 14.04 3.19
N HIS A 313 25.06 13.93 4.34
CA HIS A 313 24.46 12.68 4.80
C HIS A 313 23.11 12.92 5.46
N HIS A 314 22.26 11.90 5.38
CA HIS A 314 21.05 11.72 6.18
C HIS A 314 21.02 10.29 6.68
N THR A 315 20.95 10.12 8.00
CA THR A 315 20.91 8.78 8.64
C THR A 315 19.76 8.75 9.60
N SER A 316 18.96 7.69 9.56
CA SER A 316 17.84 7.48 10.47
C SER A 316 17.86 6.09 11.08
N PHE A 317 17.39 6.02 12.34
CA PHE A 317 17.15 4.81 13.10
C PHE A 317 15.69 4.82 13.56
N ASN A 318 14.97 3.76 13.24
CA ASN A 318 13.59 3.61 13.60
C ASN A 318 13.40 2.30 14.39
N TYR A 319 12.65 2.39 15.47
CA TYR A 319 12.13 1.26 16.24
C TYR A 319 10.62 1.38 16.35
N GLU A 320 9.93 0.31 16.06
CA GLU A 320 8.48 0.22 16.12
C GLU A 320 8.08 -1.11 16.77
N LYS A 321 7.19 -1.05 17.76
CA LYS A 321 6.49 -2.22 18.29
C LYS A 321 4.99 -1.96 18.27
N SER A 322 4.24 -2.90 17.72
CA SER A 322 2.78 -2.83 17.61
C SER A 322 2.18 -4.15 18.08
N ASP A 323 1.36 -4.08 19.13
CA ASP A 323 0.56 -5.21 19.59
C ASP A 323 -0.82 -5.14 18.93
N GLY A 324 -1.32 -6.27 18.47
CA GLY A 324 -2.66 -6.38 17.86
C GLY A 324 -3.77 -6.49 18.90
N LEU A 325 -5.02 -6.50 18.41
CA LEU A 325 -6.21 -6.74 19.24
C LEU A 325 -6.26 -8.17 19.79
N GLN A 326 -5.85 -9.16 18.97
CA GLN A 326 -5.75 -10.55 19.42
C GLN A 326 -4.54 -10.73 20.34
N LYS A 327 -4.68 -11.46 21.45
CA LYS A 327 -3.54 -11.87 22.27
C LYS A 327 -2.52 -12.63 21.40
N HIS A 328 -1.23 -12.49 21.70
CA HIS A 328 -0.10 -13.07 20.95
C HIS A 328 0.11 -12.56 19.51
N ASN A 329 -0.70 -11.63 19.03
CA ASN A 329 -0.49 -10.98 17.74
C ASN A 329 0.34 -9.71 17.91
N SER A 330 1.49 -9.64 17.28
CA SER A 330 2.40 -8.49 17.39
C SER A 330 3.34 -8.34 16.19
N SER A 331 3.89 -7.13 16.03
CA SER A 331 4.94 -6.82 15.06
C SER A 331 5.98 -5.91 15.71
N GLU A 332 7.24 -6.29 15.64
CA GLU A 332 8.40 -5.50 16.08
C GLU A 332 9.32 -5.26 14.90
N LYS A 333 9.74 -4.01 14.67
CA LYS A 333 10.54 -3.63 13.51
C LYS A 333 11.66 -2.68 13.92
N LEU A 334 12.88 -3.02 13.54
CA LEU A 334 14.06 -2.17 13.65
C LEU A 334 14.55 -1.84 12.25
N MET A 335 14.75 -0.56 11.96
CA MET A 335 15.22 -0.08 10.68
C MET A 335 16.39 0.87 10.87
N ALA A 336 17.42 0.71 10.06
CA ALA A 336 18.51 1.67 9.91
C ALA A 336 18.65 2.05 8.44
N ARG A 337 18.67 3.34 8.15
CA ARG A 337 18.81 3.86 6.80
C ARG A 337 19.86 4.96 6.77
N THR A 338 20.66 4.98 5.73
CA THR A 338 21.55 6.12 5.45
C THR A 338 21.54 6.47 3.98
N ASN A 339 21.47 7.77 3.69
CA ASN A 339 21.69 8.35 2.39
C ASN A 339 22.93 9.25 2.47
N ILE A 340 23.87 9.03 1.57
CA ILE A 340 25.09 9.82 1.46
C ILE A 340 25.16 10.38 0.05
N ARG A 341 25.38 11.68 -0.07
CA ARG A 341 25.64 12.34 -1.34
C ARG A 341 27.05 12.90 -1.34
N GLN A 342 27.78 12.61 -2.41
CA GLN A 342 29.14 13.08 -2.61
C GLN A 342 29.31 13.66 -4.02
N SER A 343 29.84 14.88 -4.12
CA SER A 343 30.17 15.53 -5.37
C SER A 343 31.70 15.57 -5.53
N LEU A 344 32.20 15.00 -6.61
CA LEU A 344 33.62 14.81 -6.89
C LEU A 344 34.03 15.57 -8.14
N LEU A 345 35.37 15.85 -8.29
CA LEU A 345 35.94 16.41 -9.48
C LEU A 345 35.21 17.70 -9.91
N ASP A 346 34.97 18.62 -8.96
CA ASP A 346 34.31 19.91 -9.19
C ASP A 346 32.97 19.76 -9.96
N LYS A 347 32.12 18.84 -9.48
CA LYS A 347 30.78 18.52 -10.01
C LYS A 347 30.76 17.73 -11.33
N TRP A 348 31.88 17.14 -11.75
CA TRP A 348 31.85 16.18 -12.85
C TRP A 348 31.14 14.91 -12.49
N VAL A 349 31.30 14.45 -11.25
CA VAL A 349 30.72 13.20 -10.76
C VAL A 349 29.93 13.45 -9.47
N ASP A 350 28.64 13.13 -9.48
CA ASP A 350 27.81 13.08 -8.28
C ASP A 350 27.49 11.61 -7.96
N LEU A 351 27.71 11.22 -6.72
CA LEU A 351 27.42 9.88 -6.21
C LEU A 351 26.36 9.99 -5.10
N ASP A 352 25.28 9.23 -5.25
CA ASP A 352 24.26 9.07 -4.23
C ASP A 352 24.25 7.60 -3.79
N TYR A 353 24.49 7.35 -2.50
CA TYR A 353 24.47 6.03 -1.89
C TYR A 353 23.27 5.92 -0.96
N ASN A 354 22.50 4.84 -1.06
CA ASN A 354 21.48 4.49 -0.11
C ASN A 354 21.75 3.10 0.45
N LEU A 355 21.70 2.97 1.76
CA LEU A 355 21.78 1.71 2.48
C LEU A 355 20.57 1.60 3.41
N ASN A 356 19.91 0.46 3.44
CA ASN A 356 18.86 0.16 4.40
C ASN A 356 19.03 -1.25 4.96
N ILE A 357 18.78 -1.36 6.25
CA ILE A 357 18.77 -2.62 6.98
C ILE A 357 17.47 -2.64 7.78
N ILE A 358 16.71 -3.70 7.62
CA ILE A 358 15.43 -3.88 8.31
C ILE A 358 15.44 -5.25 8.94
N HIS A 359 15.13 -5.28 10.22
CA HIS A 359 14.81 -6.51 10.94
C HIS A 359 13.39 -6.42 11.46
N ARG A 360 12.53 -7.34 11.06
CA ARG A 360 11.14 -7.42 11.51
C ARG A 360 10.88 -8.80 12.09
N LYS A 361 10.39 -8.81 13.32
CA LYS A 361 9.88 -10.00 14.00
C LYS A 361 8.37 -9.82 14.19
N TYR A 362 7.58 -10.82 13.85
CA TYR A 362 6.13 -10.70 13.99
C TYR A 362 5.49 -12.06 14.25
N SER A 363 4.37 -12.02 14.97
CA SER A 363 3.47 -13.15 15.21
C SER A 363 2.12 -12.80 14.58
N PRO A 364 1.74 -13.45 13.46
CA PRO A 364 0.48 -13.16 12.79
C PRO A 364 -0.72 -13.64 13.61
N SER A 365 -1.85 -12.94 13.42
CA SER A 365 -3.11 -13.32 14.04
C SER A 365 -3.64 -14.67 13.53
N SER A 366 -4.47 -15.30 14.34
CA SER A 366 -5.35 -16.39 13.90
C SER A 366 -6.73 -15.82 13.64
N THR A 367 -7.08 -15.58 12.37
CA THR A 367 -8.42 -15.07 12.03
C THR A 367 -9.53 -16.09 12.31
N SER A 368 -9.22 -17.40 12.28
CA SER A 368 -10.15 -18.45 12.70
C SER A 368 -10.54 -18.34 14.17
N ALA A 369 -9.66 -17.83 15.05
CA ALA A 369 -10.01 -17.64 16.45
C ALA A 369 -11.12 -16.59 16.64
N PHE A 370 -11.16 -15.51 15.81
CA PHE A 370 -12.26 -14.55 15.85
C PHE A 370 -13.58 -15.17 15.39
N MET A 371 -13.55 -15.98 14.32
CA MET A 371 -14.72 -16.70 13.85
C MET A 371 -15.24 -17.67 14.92
N GLN A 372 -14.33 -18.44 15.53
CA GLN A 372 -14.71 -19.36 16.62
C GLN A 372 -15.24 -18.61 17.86
N ALA A 373 -14.63 -17.47 18.22
CA ALA A 373 -15.10 -16.68 19.36
C ALA A 373 -16.50 -16.07 19.13
N PHE A 374 -16.86 -15.78 17.88
CA PHE A 374 -18.20 -15.34 17.51
C PHE A 374 -19.21 -16.49 17.57
N THR A 375 -18.83 -17.67 17.07
CA THR A 375 -19.73 -18.81 16.91
C THR A 375 -19.76 -19.75 18.11
N HIS A 376 -18.84 -19.60 19.06
CA HIS A 376 -18.77 -20.52 20.20
C HIS A 376 -19.95 -20.33 21.14
N ASN A 377 -20.41 -21.43 21.76
CA ASN A 377 -21.52 -21.44 22.70
C ASN A 377 -21.20 -20.58 23.93
N PRO A 378 -21.93 -19.47 24.19
CA PRO A 378 -21.60 -18.55 25.28
C PRO A 378 -21.91 -19.12 26.68
N THR A 379 -22.62 -20.26 26.76
CA THR A 379 -22.91 -20.95 28.04
C THR A 379 -21.83 -21.96 28.43
N GLU A 380 -20.89 -22.26 27.56
CA GLU A 380 -19.75 -23.16 27.78
C GLU A 380 -18.61 -22.46 28.54
N PRO A 381 -17.96 -23.12 29.52
CA PRO A 381 -16.78 -22.57 30.21
C PRO A 381 -15.54 -22.58 29.28
N VAL A 382 -14.55 -21.77 29.58
CA VAL A 382 -13.26 -21.79 28.83
C VAL A 382 -12.51 -23.09 29.10
N TYR A 383 -12.53 -23.55 30.36
CA TYR A 383 -11.79 -24.74 30.81
C TYR A 383 -12.72 -25.80 31.36
N ASP A 384 -12.36 -27.07 31.09
CA ASP A 384 -13.01 -28.26 31.59
C ASP A 384 -11.98 -29.38 31.81
N ASP A 385 -11.67 -29.63 33.08
CA ASP A 385 -10.67 -30.63 33.49
C ASP A 385 -11.13 -32.09 33.24
N SER A 386 -12.37 -32.28 32.79
CA SER A 386 -12.90 -33.62 32.52
C SER A 386 -12.40 -34.24 31.22
N ASP A 387 -11.81 -33.43 30.31
CA ASP A 387 -11.20 -33.87 29.04
C ASP A 387 -9.70 -33.61 29.02
N PRO A 388 -8.85 -34.51 29.56
CA PRO A 388 -7.41 -34.31 29.59
C PRO A 388 -6.77 -34.27 28.20
N ASP A 389 -7.39 -34.88 27.17
CA ASP A 389 -6.88 -34.87 25.80
C ASP A 389 -6.98 -33.48 25.18
N ALA A 390 -7.82 -32.60 25.70
CA ALA A 390 -7.94 -31.22 25.30
C ALA A 390 -7.07 -30.25 26.12
N GLY A 391 -6.18 -30.74 26.99
CA GLY A 391 -5.34 -29.91 27.83
C GLY A 391 -6.09 -29.06 28.86
N GLY A 392 -7.29 -29.51 29.28
CA GLY A 392 -8.15 -28.77 30.19
C GLY A 392 -8.99 -27.69 29.55
N TYR A 393 -8.99 -27.55 28.22
CA TYR A 393 -9.89 -26.66 27.50
C TYR A 393 -11.24 -27.34 27.27
N SER A 394 -12.33 -26.59 27.47
CA SER A 394 -13.67 -27.09 27.18
C SER A 394 -13.80 -27.42 25.69
N ARG A 395 -14.45 -28.58 25.42
CA ARG A 395 -14.63 -29.09 24.05
C ARG A 395 -15.93 -29.86 23.87
N ILE A 396 -16.73 -29.45 22.91
CA ILE A 396 -17.79 -30.32 22.34
C ILE A 396 -17.13 -31.12 21.21
N LYS A 397 -17.17 -32.46 21.29
CA LYS A 397 -16.57 -33.38 20.30
C LYS A 397 -17.38 -33.38 19.00
N ALA A 398 -17.38 -32.28 18.28
CA ALA A 398 -17.98 -32.12 16.96
C ALA A 398 -16.95 -31.57 15.97
N MET A 399 -17.14 -31.86 14.68
CA MET A 399 -16.24 -31.42 13.63
C MET A 399 -16.24 -29.89 13.53
N GLU A 400 -15.05 -29.28 13.44
CA GLU A 400 -14.82 -27.84 13.29
C GLU A 400 -15.39 -26.96 14.41
N TYR A 401 -15.61 -27.51 15.59
CA TYR A 401 -15.99 -26.77 16.79
C TYR A 401 -14.79 -26.67 17.73
N TYR A 402 -14.13 -25.53 17.72
CA TYR A 402 -12.85 -25.36 18.40
C TYR A 402 -12.88 -24.25 19.44
N ASN A 403 -12.36 -24.52 20.63
CA ASN A 403 -12.18 -23.52 21.68
C ASN A 403 -11.26 -22.39 21.19
N PRO A 404 -11.72 -21.12 21.10
CA PRO A 404 -10.93 -20.04 20.54
C PRO A 404 -9.72 -19.64 21.40
N VAL A 405 -9.77 -19.91 22.72
CA VAL A 405 -8.65 -19.66 23.62
C VAL A 405 -7.54 -20.68 23.40
N ALA A 406 -7.90 -21.96 23.21
CA ALA A 406 -6.94 -23.00 22.85
C ALA A 406 -6.28 -22.70 21.48
N ILE A 407 -7.02 -22.20 20.49
CA ILE A 407 -6.46 -21.82 19.17
C ILE A 407 -5.31 -20.83 19.32
N ILE A 408 -5.42 -19.84 20.20
CA ILE A 408 -4.37 -18.80 20.34
C ILE A 408 -3.27 -19.18 21.32
N ASN A 409 -3.57 -19.95 22.36
CA ASN A 409 -2.59 -20.32 23.40
C ASN A 409 -1.72 -21.52 22.97
N GLU A 410 -2.31 -22.49 22.26
CA GLU A 410 -1.65 -23.74 21.88
C GLU A 410 -0.96 -23.64 20.52
N ARG A 411 -0.79 -22.43 20.01
CA ARG A 411 -0.05 -22.10 18.81
C ARG A 411 1.08 -21.13 19.13
N ASN A 412 2.30 -21.53 18.89
CA ASN A 412 3.46 -20.63 18.94
C ASN A 412 3.97 -20.38 17.53
N MET A 413 3.77 -19.18 17.02
CA MET A 413 4.22 -18.77 15.69
C MET A 413 5.09 -17.54 15.77
N GLU A 414 6.29 -17.63 15.24
CA GLU A 414 7.23 -16.53 15.09
C GLU A 414 7.70 -16.48 13.63
N SER A 415 7.54 -15.31 13.02
CA SER A 415 8.10 -15.03 11.70
C SER A 415 9.12 -13.90 11.80
N LYS A 416 10.24 -14.07 11.11
CA LYS A 416 11.29 -13.06 10.96
C LYS A 416 11.41 -12.66 9.51
N ASN A 417 11.63 -11.38 9.26
CA ASN A 417 11.93 -10.85 7.95
C ASN A 417 13.12 -9.90 8.06
N ASP A 418 14.20 -10.26 7.43
CA ASP A 418 15.40 -9.45 7.32
C ASP A 418 15.54 -8.94 5.89
N ASN A 419 15.63 -7.61 5.72
CA ASN A 419 15.88 -6.99 4.43
C ASN A 419 17.17 -6.17 4.46
N TYR A 420 18.01 -6.37 3.44
CA TYR A 420 19.29 -5.70 3.24
C TYR A 420 19.31 -5.08 1.85
N GLY A 421 19.09 -3.78 1.77
CA GLY A 421 19.09 -3.03 0.53
C GLY A 421 20.29 -2.10 0.40
N ALA A 422 20.90 -2.09 -0.76
CA ALA A 422 21.95 -1.15 -1.12
C ALA A 422 21.76 -0.66 -2.54
N ASN A 423 21.84 0.65 -2.75
CA ASN A 423 21.89 1.18 -4.11
C ASN A 423 22.88 2.34 -4.25
N ILE A 424 23.40 2.49 -5.45
CA ILE A 424 24.34 3.56 -5.83
C ILE A 424 23.83 4.16 -7.13
N ARG A 425 23.70 5.49 -7.15
CA ARG A 425 23.49 6.28 -8.36
C ARG A 425 24.72 7.12 -8.63
N ALA A 426 25.39 6.88 -9.76
CA ALA A 426 26.51 7.65 -10.25
C ALA A 426 26.06 8.52 -11.41
N THR A 427 26.13 9.84 -11.26
CA THR A 427 25.81 10.83 -12.30
C THR A 427 27.09 11.47 -12.80
N LEU A 428 27.41 11.26 -14.07
CA LEU A 428 28.48 11.95 -14.76
C LEU A 428 27.92 13.18 -15.50
N ASN A 429 28.25 14.37 -15.02
CA ASN A 429 27.88 15.62 -15.67
C ASN A 429 28.89 15.90 -16.79
N ILE A 430 28.50 15.85 -18.05
CA ILE A 430 29.35 16.05 -19.20
C ILE A 430 29.47 17.57 -19.44
N LEU A 431 30.27 18.23 -18.62
CA LEU A 431 30.36 19.71 -18.55
C LEU A 431 30.61 20.40 -19.90
N PRO A 432 31.38 19.87 -20.89
CA PRO A 432 31.55 20.48 -22.20
C PRO A 432 30.24 20.58 -23.01
N ILE A 433 29.25 19.71 -22.72
CA ILE A 433 27.94 19.74 -23.38
C ILE A 433 26.89 20.11 -22.35
N LYS A 434 26.56 21.41 -22.29
CA LYS A 434 25.61 21.94 -21.32
C LYS A 434 24.31 21.13 -21.33
N GLY A 435 23.98 20.59 -20.16
CA GLY A 435 22.72 19.83 -19.95
C GLY A 435 22.78 18.33 -20.26
N LEU A 436 23.98 17.82 -20.67
CA LEU A 436 24.15 16.39 -20.91
C LEU A 436 24.67 15.69 -19.65
N LYS A 437 23.95 14.62 -19.23
CA LYS A 437 24.30 13.80 -18.07
C LYS A 437 24.18 12.32 -18.43
N TRP A 438 25.10 11.54 -17.90
CA TRP A 438 25.02 10.08 -17.93
C TRP A 438 24.87 9.55 -16.51
N GLU A 439 23.76 8.87 -16.25
CA GLU A 439 23.43 8.31 -14.95
C GLU A 439 23.48 6.78 -15.01
N ASN A 440 24.12 6.17 -14.02
CA ASN A 440 24.14 4.74 -13.81
C ASN A 440 23.64 4.45 -12.40
N PHE A 441 22.65 3.56 -12.30
CA PHE A 441 22.04 3.13 -11.06
C PHE A 441 22.20 1.62 -10.92
N VAL A 442 22.70 1.18 -9.79
CA VAL A 442 22.78 -0.24 -9.40
C VAL A 442 22.07 -0.38 -8.07
N SER A 443 21.18 -1.35 -7.94
CA SER A 443 20.60 -1.75 -6.66
C SER A 443 20.72 -3.24 -6.47
N TYR A 444 20.92 -3.63 -5.22
CA TYR A 444 20.84 -4.98 -4.74
C TYR A 444 19.96 -4.99 -3.48
N ASP A 445 18.94 -5.82 -3.50
CA ASP A 445 18.03 -6.05 -2.38
C ASP A 445 18.00 -7.54 -2.06
N LYS A 446 18.14 -7.87 -0.79
CA LYS A 446 18.06 -9.23 -0.28
C LYS A 446 17.05 -9.30 0.83
N GLU A 447 16.03 -10.11 0.65
CA GLU A 447 15.00 -10.37 1.63
C GLU A 447 15.05 -11.82 2.10
N GLN A 448 14.98 -12.03 3.42
CA GLN A 448 15.00 -13.35 4.03
C GLN A 448 13.84 -13.46 5.00
N TYR A 449 13.02 -14.48 4.82
CA TYR A 449 11.96 -14.86 5.73
C TYR A 449 12.31 -16.18 6.41
N GLU A 450 12.09 -16.21 7.73
CA GLU A 450 12.09 -17.45 8.51
C GLU A 450 10.75 -17.50 9.26
N THR A 451 9.99 -18.57 9.05
CA THR A 451 8.76 -18.85 9.80
C THR A 451 8.97 -20.11 10.61
N ARG A 452 8.68 -20.02 11.90
CA ARG A 452 8.66 -21.14 12.84
C ARG A 452 7.31 -21.19 13.49
N GLU A 453 6.61 -22.31 13.35
CA GLU A 453 5.30 -22.52 13.89
C GLU A 453 5.23 -23.87 14.60
N TYR A 454 4.70 -23.86 15.81
CA TYR A 454 4.50 -25.03 16.62
C TYR A 454 3.09 -25.07 17.16
N TYR A 455 2.43 -26.17 16.95
CA TYR A 455 1.15 -26.50 17.56
C TYR A 455 1.38 -27.57 18.63
N THR A 456 0.90 -27.33 19.83
CA THR A 456 1.07 -28.27 20.94
C THR A 456 0.15 -29.49 20.78
N HIS A 457 0.30 -30.47 21.68
CA HIS A 457 -0.57 -31.64 21.76
C HIS A 457 -2.06 -31.28 21.90
N TYR A 458 -2.36 -30.11 22.46
CA TYR A 458 -3.68 -29.62 22.82
C TYR A 458 -4.28 -28.66 21.79
N TYR A 459 -3.60 -28.42 20.69
CA TYR A 459 -4.17 -27.56 19.64
C TYR A 459 -5.42 -28.21 19.02
N PRO A 460 -6.59 -27.52 19.05
CA PRO A 460 -7.90 -28.18 18.88
C PRO A 460 -8.07 -29.01 17.62
N SER A 461 -7.59 -28.54 16.46
CA SER A 461 -7.72 -29.27 15.19
C SER A 461 -6.64 -30.34 14.97
N LEU A 462 -5.65 -30.45 15.88
CA LEU A 462 -4.53 -31.39 15.78
C LEU A 462 -4.44 -32.34 16.99
N ILE A 463 -5.48 -32.37 17.82
CA ILE A 463 -5.54 -33.31 18.95
C ILE A 463 -5.37 -34.75 18.43
N GLY A 464 -4.45 -35.50 19.07
CA GLY A 464 -4.06 -36.84 18.64
C GLY A 464 -2.95 -36.93 17.61
N THR A 465 -2.44 -35.81 17.10
CA THR A 465 -1.24 -35.78 16.27
C THR A 465 0.05 -35.69 17.10
N ASN A 466 -0.09 -35.47 18.40
CA ASN A 466 1.00 -35.31 19.36
C ASN A 466 1.96 -34.17 18.97
N GLY A 467 1.41 -32.98 18.79
CA GLY A 467 2.15 -31.79 18.38
C GLY A 467 2.56 -31.76 16.91
N GLN A 468 2.74 -30.57 16.38
CA GLN A 468 3.20 -30.36 15.01
C GLN A 468 4.16 -29.18 14.94
N ALA A 469 5.31 -29.37 14.30
CA ALA A 469 6.29 -28.32 14.02
C ALA A 469 6.37 -28.04 12.52
N TYR A 470 6.40 -26.74 12.18
CA TYR A 470 6.64 -26.25 10.83
C TYR A 470 7.78 -25.25 10.83
N ILE A 471 8.69 -25.39 9.89
CA ILE A 471 9.78 -24.43 9.63
C ILE A 471 9.80 -24.12 8.15
N GLU A 472 9.85 -22.84 7.82
CA GLU A 472 10.03 -22.36 6.45
C GLU A 472 11.14 -21.31 6.41
N ASN A 473 12.02 -21.44 5.42
CA ASN A 473 13.01 -20.43 5.05
C ASN A 473 12.77 -20.01 3.61
N TYR A 474 12.61 -18.73 3.37
CA TYR A 474 12.49 -18.12 2.05
C TYR A 474 13.54 -17.03 1.91
N GLN A 475 14.19 -16.98 0.75
CA GLN A 475 15.12 -15.92 0.40
C GLN A 475 14.83 -15.43 -1.00
N GLU A 476 14.80 -14.11 -1.18
CA GLU A 476 14.75 -13.46 -2.47
C GLU A 476 15.90 -12.47 -2.62
N ASN A 477 16.48 -12.41 -3.83
CA ASN A 477 17.51 -11.46 -4.19
C ASN A 477 17.07 -10.76 -5.47
N ASP A 478 17.03 -9.44 -5.44
CA ASP A 478 16.73 -8.59 -6.59
C ASP A 478 17.96 -7.75 -6.94
N THR A 479 18.38 -7.83 -8.18
CA THR A 479 19.48 -7.02 -8.72
C THR A 479 18.95 -6.18 -9.87
N GLN A 480 19.09 -4.85 -9.78
CA GLN A 480 18.71 -3.93 -10.83
C GLN A 480 19.91 -3.11 -11.30
N TYR A 481 20.00 -2.94 -12.60
CA TYR A 481 20.94 -2.02 -13.25
C TYR A 481 20.19 -1.14 -14.23
N GLU A 482 20.41 0.16 -14.14
CA GLU A 482 19.84 1.14 -15.06
C GLU A 482 20.95 2.09 -15.53
N SER A 483 20.93 2.39 -16.81
CA SER A 483 21.83 3.37 -17.42
C SER A 483 21.03 4.33 -18.28
N THR A 484 21.15 5.64 -18.03
CA THR A 484 20.40 6.65 -18.77
C THR A 484 21.29 7.79 -19.23
N LEU A 485 21.11 8.21 -20.48
CA LEU A 485 21.70 9.40 -21.05
C LEU A 485 20.63 10.49 -21.14
N ASN A 486 20.82 11.55 -20.38
CA ASN A 486 19.88 12.65 -20.23
C ASN A 486 20.43 13.93 -20.82
N TYR A 487 19.68 14.56 -21.72
CA TYR A 487 20.00 15.89 -22.27
C TYR A 487 18.86 16.86 -21.96
N SER A 488 19.15 18.02 -21.38
CA SER A 488 18.17 19.07 -21.11
C SER A 488 18.78 20.45 -21.38
N ASN A 489 18.18 21.22 -22.29
CA ASN A 489 18.62 22.57 -22.60
C ASN A 489 17.48 23.46 -23.09
N ILE A 490 17.67 24.76 -22.96
CA ILE A 490 16.72 25.80 -23.40
C ILE A 490 17.38 26.65 -24.47
N PHE A 491 16.76 26.74 -25.64
CA PHE A 491 17.18 27.52 -26.80
C PHE A 491 16.14 28.62 -27.10
N GLY A 492 16.33 29.82 -26.54
CA GLY A 492 15.32 30.87 -26.64
C GLY A 492 13.98 30.45 -26.06
N LYS A 493 12.96 30.27 -26.92
CA LYS A 493 11.62 29.81 -26.53
C LYS A 493 11.44 28.30 -26.54
N HIS A 494 12.44 27.53 -26.91
CA HIS A 494 12.42 26.09 -27.08
C HIS A 494 13.11 25.42 -25.91
N SER A 495 12.40 24.67 -25.08
CA SER A 495 12.95 23.77 -24.07
C SER A 495 12.90 22.34 -24.57
N ILE A 496 14.01 21.64 -24.58
CA ILE A 496 14.16 20.28 -25.06
C ILE A 496 14.72 19.41 -23.95
N GLN A 497 14.08 18.28 -23.72
CA GLN A 497 14.60 17.22 -22.86
C GLN A 497 14.55 15.91 -23.64
N ALA A 498 15.65 15.19 -23.69
CA ALA A 498 15.77 13.89 -24.33
C ALA A 498 16.44 12.90 -23.38
N LEU A 499 15.90 11.69 -23.35
CA LEU A 499 16.38 10.60 -22.53
C LEU A 499 16.49 9.35 -23.37
N LEU A 500 17.60 8.63 -23.24
CA LEU A 500 17.77 7.26 -23.71
C LEU A 500 18.17 6.40 -22.53
N GLY A 501 17.63 5.19 -22.42
CA GLY A 501 17.88 4.35 -21.27
C GLY A 501 17.87 2.87 -21.57
N TYR A 502 18.54 2.15 -20.69
CA TYR A 502 18.59 0.70 -20.59
C TYR A 502 18.28 0.29 -19.16
N THR A 503 17.51 -0.78 -18.97
CA THR A 503 17.26 -1.40 -17.66
C THR A 503 17.44 -2.89 -17.75
N TYR A 504 18.01 -3.47 -16.69
CA TYR A 504 18.14 -4.89 -16.46
C TYR A 504 17.72 -5.19 -15.03
N GLN A 505 16.91 -6.24 -14.85
CA GLN A 505 16.55 -6.75 -13.52
C GLN A 505 16.63 -8.28 -13.53
N TYR A 506 17.20 -8.83 -12.48
CA TYR A 506 17.27 -10.25 -12.23
C TYR A 506 16.79 -10.52 -10.82
N THR A 507 15.72 -11.29 -10.70
CA THR A 507 15.15 -11.71 -9.43
C THR A 507 15.32 -13.22 -9.29
N TYR A 508 15.78 -13.64 -8.14
CA TYR A 508 16.05 -15.03 -7.82
C TYR A 508 15.55 -15.35 -6.43
N SER A 509 14.76 -16.40 -6.27
CA SER A 509 14.22 -16.83 -4.98
C SER A 509 14.45 -18.31 -4.72
N THR A 510 14.60 -18.66 -3.45
CA THR A 510 14.65 -20.04 -2.96
C THR A 510 13.78 -20.18 -1.72
N SER A 511 13.12 -21.32 -1.59
CA SER A 511 12.43 -21.71 -0.36
C SER A 511 12.74 -23.13 0.03
N ALA A 512 12.65 -23.40 1.32
CA ALA A 512 12.68 -24.75 1.89
C ALA A 512 11.74 -24.79 3.09
N SER A 513 10.89 -25.81 3.16
CA SER A 513 9.98 -26.02 4.28
C SER A 513 10.02 -27.46 4.79
N MET A 514 9.75 -27.61 6.07
CA MET A 514 9.72 -28.88 6.78
C MET A 514 8.52 -28.90 7.73
N THR A 515 7.78 -30.03 7.74
CA THR A 515 6.72 -30.29 8.71
C THR A 515 6.93 -31.65 9.31
N ASN A 516 6.86 -31.76 10.63
CA ASN A 516 6.89 -33.02 11.35
C ASN A 516 5.91 -32.99 12.52
N SER A 517 5.44 -34.16 12.95
CA SER A 517 4.50 -34.33 14.07
C SER A 517 4.83 -35.56 14.87
N GLY A 518 4.15 -35.78 15.99
CA GLY A 518 4.35 -36.96 16.86
C GLY A 518 5.51 -36.75 17.81
N PHE A 519 5.53 -35.65 18.55
CA PHE A 519 6.51 -35.33 19.58
C PHE A 519 6.09 -35.94 20.92
N ASP A 520 7.05 -36.36 21.75
CA ASP A 520 6.76 -36.89 23.07
C ASP A 520 6.38 -35.78 24.08
N PHE A 521 6.83 -34.54 23.85
CA PHE A 521 6.57 -33.37 24.68
C PHE A 521 6.73 -32.09 23.89
N ASP A 522 6.08 -31.01 24.36
CA ASP A 522 5.99 -29.72 23.63
C ASP A 522 7.17 -28.77 23.86
N ASP A 523 8.07 -29.03 24.86
CA ASP A 523 9.10 -28.10 25.28
C ASP A 523 10.12 -27.74 24.17
N ASN A 524 10.43 -28.70 23.31
CA ASN A 524 11.38 -28.51 22.21
C ASN A 524 10.81 -27.68 21.07
N GLN A 525 9.48 -27.58 20.93
CA GLN A 525 8.81 -26.85 19.85
C GLN A 525 9.49 -27.12 18.47
N THR A 526 9.90 -26.06 17.79
CA THR A 526 10.59 -26.16 16.48
C THR A 526 12.10 -26.36 16.60
N HIS A 527 12.69 -26.44 17.83
CA HIS A 527 14.15 -26.48 18.01
C HIS A 527 14.77 -27.84 17.70
N ASN A 528 13.97 -28.92 17.72
CA ASN A 528 14.40 -30.25 17.33
C ASN A 528 13.30 -30.97 16.52
N ILE A 529 13.03 -30.50 15.33
CA ILE A 529 11.96 -31.04 14.47
C ILE A 529 12.17 -32.51 14.09
N GLY A 530 13.42 -33.00 14.14
CA GLY A 530 13.75 -34.36 13.78
C GLY A 530 13.28 -35.44 14.77
N THR A 531 12.84 -35.05 16.01
CA THR A 531 12.40 -36.03 17.04
C THR A 531 10.95 -36.48 16.89
N GLY A 532 10.16 -35.83 16.04
CA GLY A 532 8.77 -36.27 15.79
C GLY A 532 8.73 -37.61 15.07
N THR A 533 7.85 -38.50 15.53
CA THR A 533 7.77 -39.90 15.07
C THR A 533 7.31 -40.00 13.60
N ASN A 534 6.57 -39.01 13.09
CA ASN A 534 6.14 -39.02 11.69
C ASN A 534 7.31 -39.04 10.69
N LEU A 535 8.52 -38.57 11.09
CA LEU A 535 9.68 -38.67 10.26
C LEU A 535 10.10 -40.14 10.03
N THR A 536 10.13 -40.96 11.07
CA THR A 536 10.48 -42.38 11.00
C THR A 536 9.38 -43.20 10.35
N GLU A 537 8.11 -42.72 10.45
CA GLU A 537 6.96 -43.35 9.80
C GLU A 537 6.78 -42.96 8.33
N GLY A 538 7.64 -42.07 7.81
CA GLY A 538 7.55 -41.59 6.42
C GLY A 538 6.36 -40.67 6.16
N LYS A 539 5.79 -40.02 7.20
CA LYS A 539 4.66 -39.08 7.15
C LYS A 539 5.09 -37.62 7.23
N ALA A 540 6.32 -37.33 7.65
CA ALA A 540 6.87 -35.98 7.64
C ALA A 540 7.01 -35.46 6.21
N SER A 541 6.83 -34.14 6.01
CA SER A 541 6.99 -33.52 4.70
C SER A 541 8.17 -32.57 4.65
N MET A 542 8.87 -32.57 3.53
CA MET A 542 9.93 -31.62 3.19
C MET A 542 9.76 -31.18 1.76
N SER A 543 9.90 -29.89 1.50
CA SER A 543 9.87 -29.34 0.15
C SER A 543 10.93 -28.26 -0.02
N SER A 544 11.37 -28.05 -1.26
CA SER A 544 12.19 -26.90 -1.62
C SER A 544 11.83 -26.43 -3.03
N ASN A 545 12.02 -25.16 -3.27
CA ASN A 545 11.78 -24.55 -4.56
C ASN A 545 12.87 -23.53 -4.90
N LYS A 546 13.09 -23.32 -6.20
CA LYS A 546 13.98 -22.32 -6.74
C LYS A 546 13.37 -21.71 -7.98
N GLU A 547 13.31 -20.39 -8.01
CA GLU A 547 12.75 -19.63 -9.12
C GLU A 547 13.64 -18.46 -9.49
N ASP A 548 13.64 -18.11 -10.78
CA ASP A 548 14.27 -16.89 -11.25
C ASP A 548 13.52 -16.28 -12.43
N ASN A 549 13.69 -14.99 -12.61
CA ASN A 549 13.23 -14.30 -13.79
C ASN A 549 14.17 -13.14 -14.17
N THR A 550 14.21 -12.85 -15.46
CA THR A 550 15.00 -11.77 -16.03
C THR A 550 14.09 -10.83 -16.81
N TYR A 551 14.33 -9.54 -16.61
CA TYR A 551 13.68 -8.46 -17.31
C TYR A 551 14.71 -7.50 -17.91
N ILE A 552 14.50 -7.11 -19.19
CA ILE A 552 15.37 -6.19 -19.92
C ILE A 552 14.49 -5.16 -20.63
N GLY A 553 14.87 -3.87 -20.57
CA GLY A 553 14.16 -2.82 -21.25
C GLY A 553 15.09 -1.81 -21.93
N PHE A 554 14.71 -1.38 -23.13
CA PHE A 554 15.32 -0.24 -23.85
C PHE A 554 14.26 0.83 -24.00
N PHE A 555 14.57 2.08 -23.68
CA PHE A 555 13.58 3.14 -23.72
C PHE A 555 14.18 4.48 -24.14
N GLY A 556 13.29 5.30 -24.71
CA GLY A 556 13.61 6.70 -25.02
C GLY A 556 12.40 7.58 -24.73
N ARG A 557 12.66 8.81 -24.29
CA ARG A 557 11.66 9.85 -24.09
C ARG A 557 12.16 11.18 -24.65
N PHE A 558 11.27 11.89 -25.32
CA PHE A 558 11.49 13.23 -25.83
C PHE A 558 10.39 14.14 -25.29
N MET A 559 10.79 15.23 -24.65
CA MET A 559 9.88 16.27 -24.16
C MET A 559 10.26 17.61 -24.80
N TYR A 560 9.25 18.34 -25.24
CA TYR A 560 9.39 19.61 -25.90
C TYR A 560 8.40 20.61 -25.32
N ASN A 561 8.89 21.81 -24.97
CA ASN A 561 8.08 22.91 -24.49
C ASN A 561 8.43 24.15 -25.32
N TYR A 562 7.41 24.73 -25.97
CA TYR A 562 7.53 25.96 -26.74
C TYR A 562 6.87 27.11 -26.00
N ASP A 563 7.68 28.10 -25.59
CA ASP A 563 7.27 29.39 -25.00
C ASP A 563 6.34 29.21 -23.76
N ASP A 564 6.52 28.13 -23.01
CA ASP A 564 5.63 27.73 -21.91
C ASP A 564 4.16 27.61 -22.30
N LYS A 565 3.84 27.39 -23.58
CA LYS A 565 2.49 27.32 -24.14
C LYS A 565 2.11 25.95 -24.62
N TYR A 566 2.96 25.36 -25.47
CA TYR A 566 2.71 24.09 -26.13
C TYR A 566 3.69 23.06 -25.63
N LEU A 567 3.15 22.00 -25.07
CA LEU A 567 3.91 20.93 -24.43
C LEU A 567 3.69 19.63 -25.21
N LEU A 568 4.76 18.88 -25.44
CA LEU A 568 4.73 17.56 -26.05
C LEU A 568 5.62 16.63 -25.24
N SER A 569 5.14 15.43 -24.95
CA SER A 569 5.97 14.32 -24.46
C SER A 569 5.69 13.09 -25.33
N ALA A 570 6.74 12.42 -25.79
CA ALA A 570 6.66 11.18 -26.54
C ALA A 570 7.68 10.19 -25.97
N SER A 571 7.27 8.96 -25.74
CA SER A 571 8.14 7.88 -25.26
C SER A 571 7.90 6.59 -26.04
N LEU A 572 8.95 5.81 -26.19
CA LEU A 572 8.91 4.49 -26.75
C LEU A 572 9.75 3.55 -25.89
N ARG A 573 9.20 2.41 -25.55
CA ARG A 573 9.87 1.39 -24.78
C ARG A 573 9.73 0.02 -25.44
N ARG A 574 10.81 -0.78 -25.38
CA ARG A 574 10.83 -2.19 -25.78
C ARG A 574 11.29 -3.02 -24.61
N ASP A 575 10.42 -3.88 -24.12
CA ASP A 575 10.68 -4.75 -22.96
C ASP A 575 10.69 -6.21 -23.35
N GLY A 576 11.59 -6.97 -22.71
CA GLY A 576 11.68 -8.41 -22.78
C GLY A 576 11.63 -9.04 -21.38
N SER A 577 10.90 -10.13 -21.24
CA SER A 577 10.79 -10.89 -20.00
C SER A 577 10.87 -12.39 -20.25
N SER A 578 11.58 -13.11 -19.35
CA SER A 578 11.71 -14.55 -19.40
C SER A 578 10.41 -15.31 -19.11
N ARG A 579 9.39 -14.64 -18.53
CA ARG A 579 8.11 -15.25 -18.15
C ARG A 579 7.24 -15.63 -19.34
N PHE A 580 7.40 -14.94 -20.48
CA PHE A 580 6.58 -15.18 -21.67
C PHE A 580 7.09 -16.31 -22.55
N GLY A 581 6.22 -16.77 -23.44
CA GLY A 581 6.53 -17.79 -24.43
C GLY A 581 7.64 -17.37 -25.39
N ASP A 582 8.36 -18.34 -25.95
CA ASP A 582 9.54 -18.09 -26.79
C ASP A 582 9.25 -17.18 -27.97
N ASN A 583 8.04 -17.24 -28.52
CA ASN A 583 7.64 -16.43 -29.66
C ASN A 583 7.30 -14.97 -29.32
N ASN A 584 7.07 -14.65 -28.02
CA ASN A 584 6.54 -13.34 -27.59
C ASN A 584 7.23 -12.72 -26.38
N LYS A 585 8.49 -13.03 -26.13
CA LYS A 585 9.26 -12.46 -24.99
C LYS A 585 9.37 -10.95 -25.03
N TRP A 586 9.29 -10.32 -26.22
CA TRP A 586 9.48 -8.89 -26.41
C TRP A 586 8.19 -8.16 -26.75
N GLY A 587 7.96 -6.99 -26.13
CA GLY A 587 6.84 -6.11 -26.36
C GLY A 587 7.26 -4.66 -26.68
N TRP A 588 6.43 -3.92 -27.43
CA TRP A 588 6.59 -2.49 -27.70
C TRP A 588 5.50 -1.67 -27.01
N PHE A 589 5.89 -0.58 -26.36
CA PHE A 589 5.03 0.25 -25.51
C PHE A 589 5.22 1.74 -25.84
N PRO A 590 4.52 2.26 -26.84
CA PRO A 590 4.54 3.67 -27.21
C PRO A 590 3.65 4.51 -26.30
N ALA A 591 4.03 5.78 -26.06
CA ALA A 591 3.14 6.75 -25.43
C ALA A 591 3.41 8.16 -25.96
N VAL A 592 2.35 8.97 -26.03
CA VAL A 592 2.40 10.37 -26.43
C VAL A 592 1.41 11.18 -25.62
N SER A 593 1.81 12.39 -25.23
CA SER A 593 0.91 13.35 -24.57
C SER A 593 1.23 14.77 -25.02
N VAL A 594 0.19 15.59 -25.05
CA VAL A 594 0.26 17.01 -25.40
C VAL A 594 -0.40 17.86 -24.32
N GLY A 595 0.12 19.07 -24.15
CA GLY A 595 -0.42 20.06 -23.24
C GLY A 595 -0.51 21.42 -23.92
N TRP A 596 -1.61 22.14 -23.65
CA TRP A 596 -1.78 23.51 -24.09
C TRP A 596 -2.11 24.40 -22.90
N ARG A 597 -1.21 25.34 -22.61
CA ARG A 597 -1.40 26.35 -21.58
C ARG A 597 -2.13 27.56 -22.15
N ILE A 598 -3.45 27.51 -22.05
CA ILE A 598 -4.37 28.47 -22.67
C ILE A 598 -4.22 29.87 -22.06
N ASN A 599 -3.91 29.96 -20.75
CA ASN A 599 -3.71 31.24 -20.07
C ASN A 599 -2.52 32.07 -20.62
N LYS A 600 -1.59 31.42 -21.34
CA LYS A 600 -0.47 32.10 -22.01
C LYS A 600 -0.82 32.69 -23.38
N GLU A 601 -2.06 32.48 -23.85
CA GLU A 601 -2.52 33.04 -25.11
C GLU A 601 -2.96 34.49 -24.95
N LYS A 602 -2.81 35.28 -26.04
CA LYS A 602 -3.09 36.70 -26.01
C LYS A 602 -4.55 37.03 -25.64
N PHE A 603 -5.50 36.17 -25.99
CA PHE A 603 -6.93 36.36 -25.70
C PHE A 603 -7.29 36.20 -24.23
N LEU A 604 -6.45 35.51 -23.40
CA LEU A 604 -6.63 35.38 -21.97
C LEU A 604 -5.69 36.27 -21.13
N SER A 605 -4.76 36.98 -21.74
CA SER A 605 -3.76 37.80 -21.04
C SER A 605 -4.34 38.86 -20.06
N ASN A 606 -5.59 39.28 -20.31
CA ASN A 606 -6.30 40.27 -19.48
C ASN A 606 -7.14 39.64 -18.35
N VAL A 607 -7.25 38.33 -18.30
CA VAL A 607 -8.06 37.60 -17.30
C VAL A 607 -7.18 37.31 -16.08
N LYS A 608 -7.16 38.25 -15.12
CA LYS A 608 -6.25 38.22 -13.98
C LYS A 608 -6.59 37.18 -12.89
N TRP A 609 -7.83 36.67 -12.89
CA TRP A 609 -8.24 35.68 -11.87
C TRP A 609 -7.87 34.22 -12.22
N ILE A 610 -7.38 33.98 -13.45
CA ILE A 610 -6.87 32.70 -13.90
C ILE A 610 -5.33 32.77 -13.88
N ASP A 611 -4.69 32.05 -12.97
CA ASP A 611 -3.24 32.01 -12.86
C ASP A 611 -2.62 30.98 -13.83
N ASP A 612 -3.26 29.82 -13.97
CA ASP A 612 -2.93 28.80 -14.94
C ASP A 612 -4.18 28.08 -15.45
N LEU A 613 -4.22 27.81 -16.74
CA LEU A 613 -5.25 27.01 -17.40
C LEU A 613 -4.58 26.16 -18.47
N LYS A 614 -4.53 24.84 -18.20
CA LYS A 614 -3.88 23.87 -19.09
C LYS A 614 -4.86 22.77 -19.47
N LEU A 615 -4.99 22.55 -20.78
CA LEU A 615 -5.66 21.39 -21.36
C LEU A 615 -4.59 20.36 -21.72
N ARG A 616 -4.82 19.11 -21.40
CA ARG A 616 -3.91 18.00 -21.70
C ARG A 616 -4.65 16.80 -22.27
N ALA A 617 -3.99 16.09 -23.17
CA ALA A 617 -4.46 14.83 -23.74
C ALA A 617 -3.29 13.87 -23.89
N GLY A 618 -3.52 12.60 -23.58
CA GLY A 618 -2.50 11.57 -23.64
C GLY A 618 -3.06 10.23 -24.11
N TYR A 619 -2.20 9.48 -24.77
CA TYR A 619 -2.42 8.10 -25.12
C TYR A 619 -1.16 7.30 -24.81
N GLY A 620 -1.30 6.17 -24.13
CA GLY A 620 -0.18 5.30 -23.80
C GLY A 620 -0.56 3.84 -23.81
N VAL A 621 0.40 3.01 -24.20
CA VAL A 621 0.28 1.55 -24.15
C VAL A 621 1.29 1.02 -23.14
N THR A 622 0.83 0.19 -22.23
CA THR A 622 1.66 -0.51 -21.23
C THR A 622 1.37 -2.02 -21.30
N GLY A 623 2.26 -2.85 -20.77
CA GLY A 623 2.08 -4.29 -20.70
C GLY A 623 2.08 -4.80 -19.27
N ASN A 624 1.53 -5.97 -18.98
CA ASN A 624 1.58 -6.63 -17.69
C ASN A 624 2.37 -7.93 -17.77
N GLN A 625 3.25 -8.16 -16.80
CA GLN A 625 4.05 -9.37 -16.62
C GLN A 625 3.98 -9.93 -15.19
N ASP A 626 3.11 -9.36 -14.35
CA ASP A 626 3.02 -9.72 -12.94
C ASP A 626 2.17 -10.98 -12.76
N PHE A 627 2.78 -12.11 -13.08
CA PHE A 627 2.27 -13.47 -12.88
C PHE A 627 3.43 -14.42 -12.58
N SER A 628 3.13 -15.62 -12.06
CA SER A 628 4.12 -16.61 -11.63
C SER A 628 5.11 -17.00 -12.73
N ASN A 629 6.34 -17.30 -12.35
CA ASN A 629 7.38 -17.77 -13.28
C ASN A 629 6.98 -19.09 -13.95
N TYR A 630 7.58 -19.35 -15.11
CA TYR A 630 7.49 -20.62 -15.87
C TYR A 630 6.09 -21.00 -16.37
N LYS A 631 5.06 -20.12 -16.28
CA LYS A 631 3.70 -20.39 -16.79
C LYS A 631 3.63 -20.67 -18.31
N SER A 632 4.66 -20.31 -19.07
CA SER A 632 4.76 -20.62 -20.50
C SER A 632 5.35 -22.02 -20.76
N LEU A 633 5.87 -22.70 -19.74
CA LEU A 633 6.55 -23.98 -19.86
C LEU A 633 5.67 -25.16 -19.41
N MET A 634 5.93 -26.34 -19.96
CA MET A 634 5.38 -27.56 -19.40
C MET A 634 6.17 -27.95 -18.15
N MET A 635 5.51 -27.90 -17.02
CA MET A 635 6.08 -28.34 -15.75
C MET A 635 5.73 -29.80 -15.49
N MET A 636 6.58 -30.50 -14.76
CA MET A 636 6.36 -31.88 -14.35
C MET A 636 6.22 -31.97 -12.83
N THR A 637 5.36 -32.86 -12.36
CA THR A 637 5.21 -33.19 -10.94
C THR A 637 5.26 -34.68 -10.73
N THR A 638 5.51 -35.13 -9.50
CA THR A 638 5.47 -36.55 -9.16
C THR A 638 4.02 -37.08 -9.24
N ALA A 639 3.83 -38.26 -9.82
CA ALA A 639 2.54 -38.91 -10.01
C ALA A 639 2.34 -40.15 -9.12
N GLY A 640 3.05 -40.20 -7.98
CA GLY A 640 3.07 -41.34 -7.09
C GLY A 640 4.21 -42.30 -7.40
N LYS A 641 4.03 -43.58 -7.09
CA LYS A 641 5.06 -44.61 -7.24
C LYS A 641 4.55 -45.76 -8.11
N PHE A 642 5.40 -46.28 -8.94
CA PHE A 642 5.19 -47.46 -9.73
C PHE A 642 6.13 -48.58 -9.26
N TYR A 643 5.58 -49.77 -9.07
CA TYR A 643 6.37 -50.92 -8.65
C TYR A 643 6.99 -51.59 -9.89
N TYR A 644 8.33 -51.60 -9.98
CA TYR A 644 9.05 -52.19 -11.11
C TYR A 644 10.32 -52.88 -10.63
N ASN A 645 10.52 -54.11 -11.07
CA ASN A 645 11.69 -54.95 -10.77
C ASN A 645 12.03 -54.99 -9.27
N GLY A 646 11.04 -55.24 -8.42
CA GLY A 646 11.22 -55.32 -6.97
C GLY A 646 11.37 -54.01 -6.21
N GLN A 647 11.27 -52.88 -6.87
CA GLN A 647 11.42 -51.55 -6.27
C GLN A 647 10.25 -50.63 -6.62
N TRP A 648 9.93 -49.74 -5.70
CA TRP A 648 9.00 -48.63 -5.90
C TRP A 648 9.77 -47.44 -6.50
N ILE A 649 9.49 -47.09 -7.75
CA ILE A 649 10.09 -45.92 -8.43
C ILE A 649 9.09 -44.79 -8.52
N ASN A 650 9.55 -43.54 -8.35
CA ASN A 650 8.73 -42.39 -8.54
C ASN A 650 8.35 -42.20 -10.01
N THR A 651 7.09 -41.92 -10.27
CA THR A 651 6.60 -41.54 -11.60
C THR A 651 6.36 -40.02 -11.69
N TYR A 652 6.38 -39.52 -12.91
CA TYR A 652 6.17 -38.08 -13.18
C TYR A 652 5.04 -37.92 -14.20
N GLN A 653 4.29 -36.82 -14.04
CA GLN A 653 3.21 -36.42 -14.93
C GLN A 653 3.31 -34.93 -15.25
N PRO A 654 2.75 -34.44 -16.35
CA PRO A 654 2.60 -33.01 -16.60
C PRO A 654 1.78 -32.34 -15.51
N ALA A 655 2.27 -31.17 -15.03
CA ALA A 655 1.59 -30.29 -14.06
C ALA A 655 1.04 -29.03 -14.73
N SER A 656 1.42 -28.76 -15.99
CA SER A 656 0.92 -27.66 -16.80
C SER A 656 1.09 -27.97 -18.28
N ASN A 657 0.38 -27.26 -19.13
CA ASN A 657 0.60 -27.26 -20.57
C ASN A 657 1.62 -26.17 -20.96
N ALA A 658 2.46 -26.45 -21.94
CA ALA A 658 3.32 -25.43 -22.54
C ALA A 658 2.52 -24.46 -23.39
N ASN A 659 2.89 -23.17 -23.36
CA ASN A 659 2.35 -22.14 -24.24
C ASN A 659 3.47 -21.26 -24.80
N PRO A 660 4.12 -21.63 -25.92
CA PRO A 660 5.18 -20.84 -26.54
C PRO A 660 4.67 -19.51 -27.12
N ASP A 661 3.35 -19.38 -27.34
CA ASP A 661 2.70 -18.18 -27.85
C ASP A 661 2.15 -17.25 -26.75
N LEU A 662 2.38 -17.58 -25.48
CA LEU A 662 2.02 -16.74 -24.37
C LEU A 662 2.64 -15.34 -24.53
N LYS A 663 1.82 -14.30 -24.56
CA LYS A 663 2.22 -12.92 -24.85
C LYS A 663 1.76 -11.94 -23.81
N TRP A 664 2.25 -10.72 -23.94
CA TRP A 664 1.96 -9.60 -23.08
C TRP A 664 0.46 -9.28 -23.03
N GLU A 665 -0.09 -9.17 -21.84
CA GLU A 665 -1.32 -8.44 -21.61
C GLU A 665 -1.05 -6.96 -21.89
N LYS A 666 -1.85 -6.32 -22.76
CA LYS A 666 -1.65 -4.94 -23.21
C LYS A 666 -2.79 -4.05 -22.75
N LYS A 667 -2.44 -2.98 -22.04
CA LYS A 667 -3.37 -1.91 -21.66
C LYS A 667 -3.11 -0.68 -22.51
N ALA A 668 -4.11 -0.27 -23.29
CA ALA A 668 -4.15 1.00 -24.00
C ALA A 668 -5.03 1.98 -23.20
N GLU A 669 -4.53 3.17 -22.94
CA GLU A 669 -5.24 4.19 -22.16
C GLU A 669 -5.24 5.53 -22.88
N PHE A 670 -6.42 6.12 -23.01
CA PHE A 670 -6.66 7.49 -23.45
C PHE A 670 -7.07 8.32 -22.23
N ASN A 671 -6.46 9.48 -22.01
CA ASN A 671 -6.76 10.42 -20.95
C ASN A 671 -6.87 11.84 -21.51
N VAL A 672 -7.90 12.58 -21.07
CA VAL A 672 -8.04 14.04 -21.31
C VAL A 672 -8.24 14.71 -19.98
N GLY A 673 -7.50 15.80 -19.74
CA GLY A 673 -7.58 16.51 -18.47
C GLY A 673 -7.50 18.01 -18.60
N VAL A 674 -8.04 18.69 -17.60
CA VAL A 674 -7.97 20.14 -17.42
C VAL A 674 -7.38 20.43 -16.07
N ASP A 675 -6.30 21.21 -16.03
CA ASP A 675 -5.72 21.75 -14.81
C ASP A 675 -5.93 23.26 -14.80
N MET A 676 -6.52 23.78 -13.75
CA MET A 676 -6.79 25.21 -13.59
C MET A 676 -6.41 25.68 -12.19
N THR A 677 -5.71 26.80 -12.11
CA THR A 677 -5.45 27.52 -10.86
C THR A 677 -5.95 28.95 -10.96
N MET A 678 -6.50 29.47 -9.87
CA MET A 678 -7.22 30.74 -9.85
C MET A 678 -6.95 31.50 -8.54
N PHE A 679 -7.20 32.84 -8.59
CA PHE A 679 -7.18 33.73 -7.42
C PHE A 679 -5.85 33.73 -6.67
N ASP A 680 -4.74 34.00 -7.39
CA ASP A 680 -3.37 33.97 -6.85
C ASP A 680 -3.02 32.59 -6.24
N ASN A 681 -3.34 31.51 -6.99
CA ASN A 681 -3.16 30.13 -6.62
C ASN A 681 -3.96 29.66 -5.37
N ARG A 682 -4.99 30.39 -4.98
CA ARG A 682 -5.83 30.03 -3.81
C ARG A 682 -6.82 28.90 -4.10
N LEU A 683 -7.17 28.66 -5.35
CA LEU A 683 -8.05 27.60 -5.77
C LEU A 683 -7.44 26.84 -6.94
N SER A 684 -7.35 25.53 -6.83
CA SER A 684 -6.86 24.60 -7.85
C SER A 684 -7.95 23.58 -8.18
N PHE A 685 -8.12 23.33 -9.45
CA PHE A 685 -9.08 22.40 -10.01
C PHE A 685 -8.36 21.49 -11.00
N THR A 686 -8.53 20.19 -10.84
CA THR A 686 -8.03 19.17 -11.79
C THR A 686 -9.16 18.23 -12.13
N PHE A 687 -9.44 18.07 -13.40
CA PHE A 687 -10.44 17.15 -13.93
C PHE A 687 -9.79 16.23 -14.95
N ASP A 688 -10.07 14.92 -14.86
CA ASP A 688 -9.62 13.89 -15.78
C ASP A 688 -10.79 13.05 -16.25
N TYR A 689 -10.86 12.79 -17.56
CA TYR A 689 -11.63 11.70 -18.16
C TYR A 689 -10.65 10.68 -18.72
N TYR A 690 -10.87 9.40 -18.43
CA TYR A 690 -10.03 8.32 -18.94
C TYR A 690 -10.85 7.15 -19.48
N LYS A 691 -10.26 6.45 -20.46
CA LYS A 691 -10.73 5.17 -20.96
C LYS A 691 -9.55 4.22 -21.13
N ARG A 692 -9.57 3.13 -20.37
CA ARG A 692 -8.59 2.05 -20.38
C ARG A 692 -9.17 0.84 -21.07
N THR A 693 -8.39 0.19 -21.92
CA THR A 693 -8.74 -1.08 -22.53
C THR A 693 -7.59 -2.04 -22.36
N THR A 694 -7.79 -3.08 -21.56
CA THR A 694 -6.85 -4.18 -21.44
C THR A 694 -7.28 -5.31 -22.34
N SER A 695 -6.38 -5.79 -23.18
CA SER A 695 -6.58 -6.86 -24.14
C SER A 695 -5.54 -7.97 -23.97
N ASN A 696 -5.84 -9.15 -24.48
CA ASN A 696 -5.01 -10.35 -24.26
C ASN A 696 -4.88 -10.66 -22.76
N LEU A 697 -5.99 -10.65 -22.02
CA LEU A 697 -6.00 -10.93 -20.59
C LEU A 697 -5.41 -12.31 -20.31
N LEU A 698 -4.64 -12.42 -19.26
CA LEU A 698 -4.02 -13.66 -18.81
C LEU A 698 -4.99 -14.43 -17.92
N TYR A 699 -5.21 -15.71 -18.24
CA TYR A 699 -6.10 -16.58 -17.47
C TYR A 699 -5.76 -18.06 -17.64
N ASP A 700 -5.97 -18.87 -16.58
CA ASP A 700 -5.91 -20.34 -16.65
C ASP A 700 -7.21 -20.86 -17.24
N TYR A 701 -7.24 -21.12 -18.55
CA TYR A 701 -8.41 -21.56 -19.29
C TYR A 701 -8.55 -23.08 -19.24
N ILE A 702 -9.78 -23.57 -18.99
CA ILE A 702 -10.06 -25.02 -19.00
C ILE A 702 -10.01 -25.53 -20.43
N VAL A 703 -9.22 -26.57 -20.68
CA VAL A 703 -9.02 -27.18 -21.99
C VAL A 703 -9.33 -28.70 -21.94
N PRO A 704 -9.75 -29.29 -23.08
CA PRO A 704 -10.04 -30.72 -23.12
C PRO A 704 -8.76 -31.55 -23.06
N THR A 705 -8.83 -32.66 -22.34
CA THR A 705 -7.75 -33.69 -22.30
C THR A 705 -8.27 -34.99 -22.85
N PRO A 706 -7.80 -35.53 -24.02
CA PRO A 706 -6.86 -34.94 -24.96
C PRO A 706 -7.49 -33.86 -25.84
N PRO A 707 -6.75 -33.04 -26.63
CA PRO A 707 -5.32 -33.22 -26.97
C PRO A 707 -4.33 -32.64 -25.96
N TYR A 708 -4.79 -31.80 -25.00
CA TYR A 708 -3.92 -31.23 -23.99
C TYR A 708 -3.54 -32.29 -22.97
N VAL A 709 -2.31 -32.18 -22.40
CA VAL A 709 -1.80 -33.13 -21.40
C VAL A 709 -2.24 -32.77 -19.97
N TYR A 710 -2.71 -31.56 -19.77
CA TYR A 710 -3.23 -31.03 -18.49
C TYR A 710 -4.55 -30.27 -18.74
N ASN A 711 -5.45 -30.23 -17.77
CA ASN A 711 -6.81 -29.73 -17.95
C ASN A 711 -6.96 -28.20 -17.98
N THR A 712 -5.85 -27.46 -17.79
CA THR A 712 -5.82 -26.00 -17.93
C THR A 712 -4.64 -25.57 -18.81
N LEU A 713 -4.83 -24.45 -19.55
CA LEU A 713 -3.79 -23.76 -20.29
C LEU A 713 -3.75 -22.31 -19.87
N PHE A 714 -2.60 -21.84 -19.38
CA PHE A 714 -2.38 -20.42 -19.12
C PHE A 714 -2.20 -19.68 -20.45
N THR A 715 -3.15 -18.83 -20.81
CA THR A 715 -3.19 -18.25 -22.15
C THR A 715 -3.81 -16.84 -22.14
N ASN A 716 -3.74 -16.16 -23.28
CA ASN A 716 -4.24 -14.80 -23.46
C ASN A 716 -5.65 -14.82 -24.06
N VAL A 717 -6.67 -14.54 -23.25
CA VAL A 717 -8.07 -14.51 -23.69
C VAL A 717 -8.77 -13.30 -23.09
N GLY A 718 -9.51 -12.57 -23.92
CA GLY A 718 -10.46 -11.59 -23.43
C GLY A 718 -10.00 -10.14 -23.46
N LYS A 719 -10.92 -9.28 -23.03
CA LYS A 719 -10.79 -7.82 -23.01
C LYS A 719 -11.65 -7.22 -21.90
N VAL A 720 -11.05 -6.33 -21.09
CA VAL A 720 -11.73 -5.54 -20.04
C VAL A 720 -11.55 -4.05 -20.34
N THR A 721 -12.58 -3.25 -20.07
CA THR A 721 -12.51 -1.78 -20.13
C THR A 721 -12.82 -1.18 -18.76
N ASN A 722 -12.11 -0.10 -18.42
CA ASN A 722 -12.44 0.82 -17.35
C ASN A 722 -12.56 2.22 -17.93
N GLU A 723 -13.67 2.89 -17.65
CA GLU A 723 -13.95 4.25 -18.11
C GLU A 723 -14.45 5.08 -16.94
N GLY A 724 -13.90 6.29 -16.77
CA GLY A 724 -14.23 7.04 -15.57
C GLY A 724 -13.86 8.51 -15.64
N VAL A 725 -14.28 9.21 -14.59
CA VAL A 725 -13.98 10.61 -14.35
C VAL A 725 -13.38 10.80 -12.96
N GLU A 726 -12.43 11.71 -12.86
CA GLU A 726 -11.77 12.10 -11.61
C GLU A 726 -11.80 13.62 -11.48
N LEU A 727 -12.12 14.10 -10.29
CA LEU A 727 -12.12 15.50 -9.94
C LEU A 727 -11.35 15.73 -8.65
N THR A 728 -10.45 16.71 -8.66
CA THR A 728 -9.79 17.21 -7.45
C THR A 728 -9.97 18.72 -7.38
N ILE A 729 -10.50 19.20 -6.27
CA ILE A 729 -10.62 20.63 -5.96
C ILE A 729 -9.82 20.88 -4.69
N SER A 730 -8.80 21.72 -4.76
CA SER A 730 -7.97 22.05 -3.61
C SER A 730 -7.86 23.56 -3.49
N GLY A 731 -7.89 24.07 -2.27
CA GLY A 731 -7.81 25.50 -2.09
C GLY A 731 -7.40 25.94 -0.69
N THR A 732 -7.02 27.21 -0.62
CA THR A 732 -6.71 27.94 0.61
C THR A 732 -7.68 29.11 0.73
N PRO A 733 -8.96 28.85 1.15
CA PRO A 733 -10.00 29.90 1.21
C PRO A 733 -9.60 31.07 2.11
N PHE A 734 -8.91 30.78 3.19
CA PHE A 734 -8.38 31.78 4.13
C PHE A 734 -6.89 31.59 4.31
N ASN A 735 -6.14 32.64 4.06
CA ASN A 735 -4.71 32.73 4.31
C ASN A 735 -4.40 34.11 4.90
N THR A 736 -4.32 34.18 6.20
CA THR A 736 -3.99 35.41 6.95
C THR A 736 -2.72 35.14 7.78
N ARG A 737 -2.15 36.17 8.38
CA ARG A 737 -0.96 36.05 9.24
C ARG A 737 -1.13 35.01 10.36
N ASP A 738 -2.31 34.94 10.97
CA ASP A 738 -2.57 34.08 12.14
C ASP A 738 -3.40 32.85 11.82
N PHE A 739 -4.13 32.83 10.69
CA PHE A 739 -5.04 31.74 10.35
C PHE A 739 -4.92 31.32 8.88
N THR A 740 -4.71 30.04 8.65
CA THR A 740 -4.71 29.41 7.32
C THR A 740 -5.68 28.24 7.33
N TRP A 741 -6.52 28.14 6.31
CA TRP A 741 -7.37 26.99 6.04
C TRP A 741 -7.06 26.42 4.68
N ASN A 742 -6.56 25.18 4.63
CA ASN A 742 -6.37 24.39 3.42
C ASN A 742 -7.46 23.32 3.35
N THR A 743 -8.07 23.15 2.20
CA THR A 743 -9.11 22.13 1.97
C THR A 743 -8.88 21.44 0.63
N SER A 744 -9.18 20.14 0.55
CA SER A 744 -9.11 19.36 -0.69
C SER A 744 -10.25 18.35 -0.75
N LEU A 745 -10.99 18.38 -1.85
CA LEU A 745 -12.06 17.45 -2.18
C LEU A 745 -11.64 16.63 -3.40
N THR A 746 -11.71 15.31 -3.29
CA THR A 746 -11.53 14.37 -4.41
C THR A 746 -12.83 13.62 -4.66
N VAL A 747 -13.17 13.43 -5.93
CA VAL A 747 -14.32 12.64 -6.38
C VAL A 747 -13.85 11.76 -7.52
N SER A 748 -14.24 10.48 -7.52
CA SER A 748 -13.99 9.60 -8.65
C SER A 748 -15.16 8.66 -8.92
N HIS A 749 -15.40 8.39 -10.19
CA HIS A 749 -16.35 7.40 -10.70
C HIS A 749 -15.61 6.51 -11.71
N ASN A 750 -15.78 5.20 -11.62
CA ASN A 750 -15.21 4.23 -12.55
C ASN A 750 -16.24 3.19 -12.95
N LYS A 751 -16.39 2.94 -14.22
CA LYS A 751 -17.24 1.89 -14.78
C LYS A 751 -16.37 0.78 -15.37
N ASN A 752 -16.43 -0.40 -14.78
CA ASN A 752 -15.75 -1.60 -15.25
C ASN A 752 -16.65 -2.41 -16.19
N LYS A 753 -16.10 -3.04 -17.23
CA LYS A 753 -16.82 -3.92 -18.14
C LYS A 753 -15.92 -5.01 -18.72
N LEU A 754 -16.31 -6.28 -18.57
CA LEU A 754 -15.77 -7.40 -19.31
C LEU A 754 -16.34 -7.35 -20.75
N VAL A 755 -15.53 -6.89 -21.71
CA VAL A 755 -16.00 -6.68 -23.09
C VAL A 755 -16.05 -7.99 -23.86
N LYS A 756 -15.04 -8.84 -23.67
CA LYS A 756 -14.90 -10.12 -24.34
C LYS A 756 -14.12 -11.09 -23.45
N PHE A 757 -14.55 -12.34 -23.42
CA PHE A 757 -13.89 -13.43 -22.68
C PHE A 757 -13.73 -14.69 -23.55
N THR A 758 -13.97 -14.57 -24.83
CA THR A 758 -13.89 -15.61 -25.86
C THR A 758 -12.92 -15.23 -26.97
N ASN A 759 -12.43 -16.20 -27.70
CA ASN A 759 -11.73 -16.04 -28.97
C ASN A 759 -12.12 -17.21 -29.90
N ASP A 760 -11.44 -17.38 -31.03
CA ASP A 760 -11.75 -18.42 -32.01
C ASP A 760 -11.50 -19.85 -31.49
N GLU A 761 -10.63 -19.98 -30.50
CA GLU A 761 -10.22 -21.24 -29.87
C GLU A 761 -11.01 -21.52 -28.56
N PHE A 762 -11.31 -20.49 -27.81
CA PHE A 762 -11.97 -20.54 -26.51
C PHE A 762 -13.32 -19.85 -26.57
N THR A 763 -14.40 -20.63 -26.65
CA THR A 763 -15.77 -20.15 -26.95
C THR A 763 -16.68 -20.02 -25.73
N ASN A 764 -16.25 -20.48 -24.53
CA ASN A 764 -17.05 -20.34 -23.31
C ASN A 764 -17.01 -18.91 -22.78
N GLY A 765 -18.06 -18.15 -22.99
CA GLY A 765 -18.20 -16.74 -22.61
C GLY A 765 -18.68 -16.48 -21.17
N THR A 766 -18.90 -17.52 -20.36
CA THR A 766 -19.39 -17.39 -18.98
C THR A 766 -18.59 -18.29 -18.05
N TYR A 767 -18.08 -17.71 -16.95
CA TYR A 767 -17.39 -18.43 -15.90
C TYR A 767 -17.96 -18.11 -14.53
N LYS A 768 -18.09 -19.14 -13.69
CA LYS A 768 -18.52 -19.04 -12.30
C LYS A 768 -17.31 -18.72 -11.44
N VAL A 769 -17.41 -17.69 -10.60
CA VAL A 769 -16.38 -17.25 -9.65
C VAL A 769 -17.05 -16.87 -8.32
N GLY A 770 -16.27 -16.60 -7.27
CA GLY A 770 -16.83 -16.24 -5.97
C GLY A 770 -17.46 -17.42 -5.25
N TRP A 771 -16.68 -18.50 -5.06
CA TRP A 771 -17.16 -19.62 -4.26
C TRP A 771 -17.37 -19.20 -2.81
N SER A 772 -18.61 -19.34 -2.33
CA SER A 772 -18.95 -19.17 -0.92
C SER A 772 -19.19 -20.54 -0.29
N THR A 773 -18.43 -20.86 0.76
CA THR A 773 -18.65 -22.10 1.53
C THR A 773 -20.02 -22.12 2.22
N SER A 774 -20.45 -20.95 2.72
CA SER A 774 -21.76 -20.79 3.34
C SER A 774 -22.90 -21.00 2.34
N ALA A 775 -22.77 -20.46 1.13
CA ALA A 775 -23.75 -20.64 0.06
C ALA A 775 -23.66 -22.02 -0.63
N ALA A 776 -22.53 -22.73 -0.49
CA ALA A 776 -22.16 -23.93 -1.22
C ALA A 776 -22.32 -23.77 -2.76
N CYS A 777 -22.08 -22.55 -3.27
CA CYS A 777 -22.18 -22.23 -4.70
C CYS A 777 -21.27 -21.06 -5.09
N TYR A 778 -21.14 -20.86 -6.39
CA TYR A 778 -20.50 -19.67 -6.97
C TYR A 778 -21.51 -18.51 -7.00
N THR A 779 -21.20 -17.42 -6.32
CA THR A 779 -22.07 -16.26 -6.12
C THR A 779 -21.89 -15.18 -7.19
N GLN A 780 -20.81 -15.23 -7.94
CA GLN A 780 -20.50 -14.26 -8.98
C GLN A 780 -20.25 -14.94 -10.34
N ARG A 781 -20.40 -14.19 -11.42
CA ARG A 781 -20.14 -14.67 -12.77
C ARG A 781 -19.38 -13.65 -13.61
N LEU A 782 -18.41 -14.14 -14.37
CA LEU A 782 -17.77 -13.41 -15.46
C LEU A 782 -18.63 -13.59 -16.70
N ILE A 783 -19.29 -12.53 -17.14
CA ILE A 783 -20.18 -12.52 -18.32
C ILE A 783 -19.79 -11.37 -19.23
N GLU A 784 -19.67 -11.66 -20.55
CA GLU A 784 -19.44 -10.63 -21.54
C GLU A 784 -20.53 -9.53 -21.49
N GLY A 785 -20.10 -8.28 -21.49
CA GLY A 785 -21.00 -7.14 -21.40
C GLY A 785 -21.29 -6.67 -19.98
N GLN A 786 -20.99 -7.44 -18.94
CA GLN A 786 -21.18 -7.11 -17.54
C GLN A 786 -19.89 -6.60 -16.87
N SER A 787 -20.02 -6.06 -15.65
CA SER A 787 -18.89 -5.71 -14.79
C SER A 787 -18.27 -6.98 -14.18
N LEU A 788 -16.99 -6.98 -13.92
CA LEU A 788 -16.39 -7.92 -12.96
C LEU A 788 -17.07 -7.71 -11.60
N GLY A 789 -17.12 -8.74 -10.75
CA GLY A 789 -17.78 -8.64 -9.44
C GLY A 789 -19.30 -8.53 -9.50
N THR A 790 -19.92 -9.02 -10.58
CA THR A 790 -21.38 -9.07 -10.70
C THR A 790 -21.92 -10.31 -9.97
N PHE A 791 -22.75 -10.07 -8.96
CA PHE A 791 -23.46 -11.12 -8.22
C PHE A 791 -24.63 -11.66 -9.04
N TYR A 792 -24.75 -12.99 -9.06
CA TYR A 792 -25.82 -13.74 -9.69
C TYR A 792 -26.45 -14.71 -8.70
N GLY A 793 -27.75 -14.72 -8.62
CA GLY A 793 -28.48 -15.58 -7.69
C GLY A 793 -29.99 -15.50 -7.85
N PRO A 794 -30.72 -16.25 -7.03
CA PRO A 794 -32.17 -16.16 -6.93
C PRO A 794 -32.61 -14.81 -6.35
N ILE A 795 -33.78 -14.34 -6.77
CA ILE A 795 -34.43 -13.15 -6.19
C ILE A 795 -35.25 -13.60 -4.98
N TRP A 796 -35.00 -12.97 -3.83
CA TRP A 796 -35.76 -13.16 -2.61
C TRP A 796 -37.06 -12.31 -2.65
N LEU A 797 -38.22 -12.94 -2.33
CA LEU A 797 -39.51 -12.31 -2.35
C LEU A 797 -40.06 -12.02 -0.95
N GLY A 798 -39.42 -12.55 0.09
CA GLY A 798 -39.88 -12.45 1.47
C GLY A 798 -39.81 -13.76 2.21
N THR A 799 -40.44 -13.81 3.37
CA THR A 799 -40.59 -15.01 4.22
C THR A 799 -42.04 -15.46 4.23
N ASP A 800 -42.27 -16.77 4.19
CA ASP A 800 -43.64 -17.36 4.34
C ASP A 800 -44.13 -17.35 5.80
N THR A 801 -45.33 -17.87 6.04
CA THR A 801 -45.93 -17.97 7.37
C THR A 801 -45.15 -18.87 8.31
N ASP A 802 -44.37 -19.81 7.78
CA ASP A 802 -43.53 -20.74 8.54
C ASP A 802 -42.09 -20.20 8.76
N GLY A 803 -41.82 -18.94 8.37
CA GLY A 803 -40.53 -18.30 8.53
C GLY A 803 -39.48 -18.77 7.52
N LYS A 804 -39.85 -19.39 6.40
CA LYS A 804 -38.91 -19.84 5.36
C LYS A 804 -38.78 -18.83 4.25
N ASP A 805 -37.59 -18.77 3.65
CA ASP A 805 -37.34 -17.91 2.49
C ASP A 805 -38.16 -18.33 1.27
N VAL A 806 -38.83 -17.38 0.64
CA VAL A 806 -39.55 -17.50 -0.63
C VAL A 806 -38.73 -16.88 -1.74
N LEU A 807 -38.37 -17.66 -2.75
CA LEU A 807 -37.55 -17.24 -3.86
C LEU A 807 -38.36 -17.24 -5.17
N LEU A 808 -38.09 -16.34 -6.07
CA LEU A 808 -38.71 -16.27 -7.38
C LEU A 808 -38.37 -17.54 -8.18
N GLY A 809 -39.39 -18.22 -8.69
CA GLY A 809 -39.24 -19.45 -9.48
C GLY A 809 -38.76 -20.67 -8.70
N GLN A 810 -38.93 -20.70 -7.37
CA GLN A 810 -38.47 -21.86 -6.59
C GLN A 810 -39.34 -23.10 -6.85
N ASN A 811 -38.70 -24.26 -6.88
CA ASN A 811 -39.30 -25.58 -6.96
C ASN A 811 -39.96 -26.00 -5.62
N ALA A 812 -40.66 -27.13 -5.60
CA ALA A 812 -41.25 -27.66 -4.39
C ALA A 812 -40.26 -28.02 -3.27
N ASP A 813 -39.01 -28.33 -3.61
CA ASP A 813 -37.91 -28.53 -2.67
C ASP A 813 -37.25 -27.21 -2.22
N GLY A 814 -37.78 -26.08 -2.74
CA GLY A 814 -37.27 -24.73 -2.48
C GLY A 814 -35.99 -24.38 -3.22
N SER A 815 -35.47 -25.19 -4.12
CA SER A 815 -34.34 -24.85 -5.00
C SER A 815 -34.79 -23.95 -6.14
N VAL A 816 -33.88 -23.13 -6.67
CA VAL A 816 -34.08 -22.35 -7.90
C VAL A 816 -33.01 -22.79 -8.91
N PRO A 817 -33.43 -23.30 -10.10
CA PRO A 817 -32.48 -23.67 -11.14
C PRO A 817 -31.59 -22.51 -11.53
N GLU A 818 -30.31 -22.77 -11.78
CA GLU A 818 -29.33 -21.71 -12.10
C GLU A 818 -29.65 -20.94 -13.40
N GLU A 819 -30.43 -21.54 -14.29
CA GLU A 819 -30.91 -20.90 -15.54
C GLU A 819 -31.91 -19.76 -15.26
N GLN A 820 -32.51 -19.77 -14.07
CA GLN A 820 -33.43 -18.72 -13.59
C GLN A 820 -32.76 -17.68 -12.71
N TRP A 821 -31.45 -17.83 -12.45
CA TRP A 821 -30.70 -16.85 -11.69
C TRP A 821 -30.53 -15.55 -12.49
N GLU A 822 -30.66 -14.44 -11.79
CA GLU A 822 -30.52 -13.11 -12.37
C GLU A 822 -29.35 -12.35 -11.75
N LYS A 823 -28.99 -11.23 -12.34
CA LYS A 823 -28.07 -10.28 -11.74
C LYS A 823 -28.75 -9.67 -10.51
N ILE A 824 -28.16 -9.86 -9.34
CA ILE A 824 -28.70 -9.37 -8.05
C ILE A 824 -27.85 -8.28 -7.41
N GLY A 825 -26.68 -7.92 -8.01
CA GLY A 825 -25.83 -6.85 -7.51
C GLY A 825 -24.50 -6.73 -8.24
N CYS A 826 -23.69 -5.74 -7.83
CA CYS A 826 -22.33 -5.50 -8.32
C CYS A 826 -21.47 -4.92 -7.19
N ALA A 827 -20.29 -5.48 -6.98
CA ALA A 827 -19.41 -5.12 -5.87
C ALA A 827 -18.76 -3.73 -5.98
N TYR A 828 -18.62 -3.19 -7.20
CA TYR A 828 -17.90 -1.92 -7.39
C TYR A 828 -18.76 -0.71 -7.07
N PRO A 829 -18.23 0.28 -6.31
CA PRO A 829 -18.96 1.50 -5.97
C PRO A 829 -19.19 2.37 -7.21
N ASP A 830 -20.31 3.10 -7.23
CA ASP A 830 -20.62 4.10 -8.25
C ASP A 830 -19.72 5.32 -8.13
N ALA A 831 -19.41 5.76 -6.90
CA ALA A 831 -18.55 6.90 -6.67
C ALA A 831 -17.79 6.78 -5.36
N THR A 832 -16.57 7.33 -5.34
CA THR A 832 -15.79 7.53 -4.12
C THR A 832 -15.46 9.00 -3.94
N LEU A 833 -15.59 9.48 -2.70
CA LEU A 833 -15.34 10.85 -2.33
C LEU A 833 -14.39 10.90 -1.14
N SER A 834 -13.54 11.95 -1.10
CA SER A 834 -12.77 12.25 0.11
C SER A 834 -12.64 13.76 0.29
N TRP A 835 -12.77 14.21 1.52
CA TRP A 835 -12.67 15.61 1.89
C TRP A 835 -11.71 15.78 3.06
N SER A 836 -10.58 16.44 2.78
CA SER A 836 -9.51 16.71 3.75
C SER A 836 -9.44 18.18 4.07
N ASN A 837 -9.23 18.50 5.34
CA ASN A 837 -9.12 19.87 5.83
C ASN A 837 -7.94 20.00 6.79
N THR A 838 -7.23 21.13 6.69
CA THR A 838 -6.17 21.49 7.62
C THR A 838 -6.33 22.97 7.99
N PHE A 839 -6.44 23.23 9.27
CA PHE A 839 -6.52 24.55 9.85
C PHE A 839 -5.25 24.84 10.65
N ARG A 840 -4.67 25.99 10.48
CA ARG A 840 -3.55 26.46 11.31
C ARG A 840 -3.93 27.81 11.91
N TYR A 841 -3.88 27.89 13.22
CA TYR A 841 -4.09 29.13 13.95
C TYR A 841 -2.92 29.40 14.87
N LYS A 842 -2.06 30.38 14.50
CA LYS A 842 -0.80 30.67 15.21
C LYS A 842 0.05 29.39 15.34
N LYS A 843 0.16 28.85 16.55
CA LYS A 843 0.95 27.65 16.89
C LYS A 843 0.11 26.37 16.93
N PHE A 844 -1.20 26.48 16.78
CA PHE A 844 -2.11 25.34 16.74
C PHE A 844 -2.36 24.88 15.31
N ASP A 845 -2.47 23.58 15.12
CA ASP A 845 -2.95 22.96 13.88
C ASP A 845 -4.05 21.95 14.19
N LEU A 846 -5.04 21.90 13.32
CA LEU A 846 -6.13 20.92 13.32
C LEU A 846 -6.29 20.38 11.91
N SER A 847 -6.31 19.07 11.75
CA SER A 847 -6.62 18.43 10.48
C SER A 847 -7.63 17.30 10.66
N PHE A 848 -8.48 17.10 9.66
CA PHE A 848 -9.36 15.94 9.58
C PHE A 848 -9.59 15.49 8.14
N SER A 849 -9.95 14.22 7.96
CA SER A 849 -10.25 13.62 6.67
C SER A 849 -11.52 12.76 6.75
N LEU A 850 -12.47 13.06 5.88
CA LEU A 850 -13.70 12.30 5.65
C LEU A 850 -13.60 11.56 4.33
N ARG A 851 -14.11 10.33 4.30
CA ARG A 851 -14.15 9.49 3.10
C ARG A 851 -15.51 8.82 2.98
N ALA A 852 -16.04 8.79 1.74
CA ALA A 852 -17.28 8.11 1.43
C ALA A 852 -17.13 7.20 0.21
N SER A 853 -17.83 6.08 0.23
CA SER A 853 -18.11 5.21 -0.91
C SER A 853 -19.62 5.19 -1.10
N ILE A 854 -20.08 5.35 -2.32
CA ILE A 854 -21.51 5.38 -2.66
C ILE A 854 -21.78 4.29 -3.69
N GLY A 855 -22.80 3.48 -3.44
CA GLY A 855 -23.14 2.33 -4.26
C GLY A 855 -22.17 1.17 -4.05
N GLY A 856 -22.34 0.13 -4.87
CA GLY A 856 -21.70 -1.16 -4.68
C GLY A 856 -22.42 -2.02 -3.66
N GLU A 857 -22.41 -3.32 -3.86
CA GLU A 857 -23.04 -4.27 -2.98
C GLU A 857 -22.04 -5.28 -2.43
N ILE A 858 -22.33 -5.81 -1.25
CA ILE A 858 -21.53 -6.82 -0.54
C ILE A 858 -22.40 -8.05 -0.30
N LEU A 859 -21.82 -9.24 -0.49
CA LEU A 859 -22.40 -10.47 0.03
C LEU A 859 -22.15 -10.54 1.54
N ASN A 860 -23.21 -10.34 2.32
CA ASN A 860 -23.19 -10.46 3.76
C ASN A 860 -23.19 -11.95 4.18
N ASN A 861 -21.99 -12.54 4.22
CA ASN A 861 -21.81 -13.94 4.62
C ASN A 861 -22.16 -14.16 6.10
N TYR A 862 -21.96 -13.17 6.98
CA TYR A 862 -22.35 -13.28 8.39
C TYR A 862 -23.85 -13.38 8.56
N ALA A 863 -24.63 -12.54 7.88
CA ALA A 863 -26.08 -12.63 7.93
C ALA A 863 -26.57 -13.98 7.36
N MET A 864 -26.01 -14.40 6.23
CA MET A 864 -26.38 -15.67 5.60
C MET A 864 -26.09 -16.88 6.51
N GLU A 865 -24.91 -16.95 7.11
CA GLU A 865 -24.47 -18.09 7.91
C GLU A 865 -25.04 -18.05 9.34
N TYR A 866 -25.16 -16.89 9.97
CA TYR A 866 -25.38 -16.76 11.40
C TYR A 866 -26.64 -16.00 11.82
N GLU A 867 -27.46 -15.50 10.90
CA GLU A 867 -28.75 -14.87 11.22
C GLU A 867 -29.92 -15.82 10.95
N ASN A 868 -29.74 -17.08 11.31
CA ASN A 868 -30.73 -18.14 11.20
C ASN A 868 -30.52 -19.19 12.31
N LEU A 869 -31.52 -20.08 12.52
CA LEU A 869 -31.48 -21.10 13.58
C LEU A 869 -30.78 -22.40 13.19
N SER A 870 -30.15 -22.49 12.01
CA SER A 870 -29.51 -23.73 11.53
C SER A 870 -28.33 -24.18 12.40
N SER A 871 -27.57 -23.23 12.90
CA SER A 871 -26.32 -23.48 13.64
C SER A 871 -26.49 -23.45 15.16
N ILE A 872 -27.66 -22.97 15.69
CA ILE A 872 -27.82 -22.82 17.12
C ILE A 872 -27.79 -24.17 17.82
N GLY A 873 -27.23 -24.23 19.01
CA GLY A 873 -27.03 -25.42 19.83
C GLY A 873 -25.55 -25.73 19.98
N LEU A 874 -24.89 -26.25 18.96
CA LEU A 874 -23.43 -26.37 18.94
C LEU A 874 -22.76 -25.02 18.83
N ARG A 875 -23.30 -24.13 17.99
CA ARG A 875 -22.76 -22.80 17.71
C ARG A 875 -23.70 -21.70 18.15
N ASN A 876 -23.15 -20.53 18.38
CA ASN A 876 -23.90 -19.30 18.59
C ASN A 876 -24.32 -18.70 17.25
N ILE A 877 -25.26 -17.77 17.28
CA ILE A 877 -25.74 -17.02 16.12
C ILE A 877 -25.63 -15.50 16.37
N SER A 878 -25.84 -14.71 15.32
CA SER A 878 -25.84 -13.25 15.41
C SER A 878 -27.02 -12.74 16.26
N SER A 879 -26.76 -11.77 17.14
CA SER A 879 -27.81 -11.08 17.89
C SER A 879 -28.74 -10.26 16.99
N ASN A 880 -28.35 -9.94 15.76
CA ASN A 880 -29.23 -9.29 14.78
C ASN A 880 -30.46 -10.14 14.47
N TRP A 881 -30.34 -11.46 14.59
CA TRP A 881 -31.49 -12.38 14.41
C TRP A 881 -32.67 -12.02 15.31
N LEU A 882 -32.46 -11.56 16.55
CA LEU A 882 -33.50 -11.14 17.47
C LEU A 882 -34.39 -10.01 16.95
N SER A 883 -33.87 -9.19 16.00
CA SER A 883 -34.62 -8.11 15.37
C SER A 883 -35.45 -8.56 14.16
N GLN A 884 -35.25 -9.81 13.69
CA GLN A 884 -35.94 -10.34 12.53
C GLN A 884 -37.27 -10.93 12.97
N THR A 885 -38.36 -10.29 12.56
CA THR A 885 -39.73 -10.83 12.85
C THR A 885 -40.02 -11.99 11.93
N ASN A 886 -40.51 -13.13 12.54
CA ASN A 886 -40.97 -14.33 11.83
C ASN A 886 -39.89 -15.15 11.07
N PHE A 887 -38.60 -14.91 11.28
CA PHE A 887 -37.55 -15.73 10.65
C PHE A 887 -37.15 -16.89 11.59
N THR A 888 -37.96 -17.96 11.61
CA THR A 888 -37.74 -19.18 12.44
C THR A 888 -37.07 -20.32 11.66
N SER A 889 -36.65 -20.08 10.42
CA SER A 889 -36.07 -21.11 9.57
C SER A 889 -34.77 -21.67 10.16
N THR A 890 -34.64 -23.00 10.08
CA THR A 890 -33.39 -23.73 10.34
C THR A 890 -32.54 -23.94 9.10
N THR A 891 -32.94 -23.37 7.97
CA THR A 891 -32.22 -23.41 6.70
C THR A 891 -32.16 -22.02 6.11
N TYR A 892 -31.09 -21.73 5.41
CA TYR A 892 -30.92 -20.48 4.65
C TYR A 892 -30.57 -20.80 3.20
N LYS A 893 -30.85 -19.86 2.30
CA LYS A 893 -30.55 -20.00 0.87
C LYS A 893 -29.90 -18.72 0.34
N TYR A 894 -28.81 -18.88 -0.35
CA TYR A 894 -28.19 -17.78 -1.09
C TYR A 894 -29.21 -17.10 -2.01
N SER A 895 -29.33 -15.80 -1.91
CA SER A 895 -30.28 -15.01 -2.69
C SER A 895 -29.97 -13.52 -2.59
N SER A 896 -30.75 -12.68 -3.28
CA SER A 896 -30.66 -11.21 -3.19
C SER A 896 -30.89 -10.66 -1.77
N LYS A 897 -31.43 -11.46 -0.82
CA LYS A 897 -31.59 -11.10 0.59
C LYS A 897 -30.25 -10.70 1.25
N TYR A 898 -29.17 -11.39 0.87
CA TYR A 898 -27.86 -11.24 1.49
C TYR A 898 -26.90 -10.37 0.68
N ILE A 899 -27.39 -9.74 -0.39
CA ILE A 899 -26.64 -8.76 -1.17
C ILE A 899 -27.06 -7.37 -0.70
N GLU A 900 -26.19 -6.70 0.06
CA GLU A 900 -26.50 -5.46 0.76
C GLU A 900 -25.70 -4.28 0.20
N ASP A 901 -26.27 -3.06 0.32
CA ASP A 901 -25.60 -1.80 -0.06
C ASP A 901 -24.37 -1.57 0.81
N ALA A 902 -23.21 -1.36 0.16
CA ALA A 902 -21.92 -1.11 0.76
C ALA A 902 -21.62 0.38 0.99
N SER A 903 -22.57 1.28 0.81
CA SER A 903 -22.36 2.72 0.96
C SER A 903 -21.96 3.07 2.40
N TYR A 904 -20.98 3.97 2.55
CA TYR A 904 -20.54 4.45 3.85
C TYR A 904 -19.99 5.88 3.83
N LEU A 905 -19.98 6.52 4.99
CA LEU A 905 -19.23 7.74 5.31
C LEU A 905 -18.37 7.46 6.54
N LYS A 906 -17.04 7.61 6.39
CA LYS A 906 -16.05 7.43 7.46
C LYS A 906 -15.35 8.74 7.81
N LEU A 907 -15.10 8.97 9.11
CA LEU A 907 -14.12 9.95 9.59
C LEU A 907 -12.82 9.17 9.87
N ASP A 908 -11.91 9.23 8.91
CA ASP A 908 -10.68 8.43 8.93
C ASP A 908 -9.70 8.91 9.99
N ASN A 909 -9.50 10.22 10.12
CA ASN A 909 -8.61 10.78 11.14
C ASN A 909 -9.00 12.20 11.54
N VAL A 910 -8.62 12.57 12.77
CA VAL A 910 -8.60 13.93 13.30
C VAL A 910 -7.30 14.11 14.08
N THR A 911 -6.53 15.14 13.76
CA THR A 911 -5.27 15.46 14.46
C THR A 911 -5.32 16.89 14.96
N PHE A 912 -4.96 17.07 16.23
CA PHE A 912 -4.74 18.37 16.85
C PHE A 912 -3.28 18.46 17.27
N GLY A 913 -2.61 19.56 16.89
CA GLY A 913 -1.19 19.80 17.16
C GLY A 913 -0.93 21.17 17.77
N TYR A 914 0.17 21.25 18.52
CA TYR A 914 0.72 22.50 19.02
C TYR A 914 2.24 22.51 18.85
N THR A 915 2.77 23.59 18.27
CA THR A 915 4.19 23.75 17.97
C THR A 915 4.82 24.90 18.77
N TRP A 916 5.93 24.60 19.46
CA TRP A 916 6.79 25.60 20.07
C TRP A 916 8.07 25.73 19.27
N ASP A 917 8.41 26.93 18.86
CA ASP A 917 9.71 27.28 18.31
C ASP A 917 10.53 27.99 19.41
N PHE A 918 11.74 27.52 19.63
CA PHE A 918 12.63 28.03 20.68
C PHE A 918 13.82 28.74 20.06
N THR A 919 14.30 29.78 20.73
CA THR A 919 15.58 30.44 20.41
C THR A 919 16.79 29.74 21.05
N SER A 920 16.55 28.59 21.70
CA SER A 920 17.60 27.80 22.36
C SER A 920 18.56 27.17 21.38
N LYS A 921 19.81 26.99 21.79
CA LYS A 921 20.82 26.24 21.00
C LYS A 921 20.62 24.73 21.09
N MET A 922 19.90 24.22 22.09
CA MET A 922 19.69 22.79 22.30
C MET A 922 18.43 22.28 21.60
N ILE A 923 17.31 22.95 21.74
CA ILE A 923 16.03 22.55 21.14
C ILE A 923 15.56 23.73 20.29
N LYS A 924 15.36 23.50 19.00
CA LYS A 924 14.83 24.51 18.06
C LYS A 924 13.31 24.46 17.97
N ARG A 925 12.75 23.26 17.95
CA ARG A 925 11.32 23.06 17.81
C ARG A 925 10.85 21.85 18.63
N LEU A 926 9.67 21.99 19.24
CA LEU A 926 8.92 20.92 19.87
C LEU A 926 7.47 20.97 19.33
N ARG A 927 6.98 19.89 18.76
CA ARG A 927 5.57 19.74 18.42
C ARG A 927 4.99 18.56 19.18
N LEU A 928 3.84 18.80 19.84
CA LEU A 928 3.01 17.77 20.44
C LEU A 928 1.75 17.61 19.58
N SER A 929 1.25 16.39 19.43
CA SER A 929 0.03 16.11 18.69
C SER A 929 -0.79 15.00 19.34
N LEU A 930 -2.12 15.11 19.16
CA LEU A 930 -3.09 14.08 19.46
C LEU A 930 -3.82 13.73 18.18
N THR A 931 -3.84 12.46 17.82
CA THR A 931 -4.52 11.95 16.63
C THR A 931 -5.50 10.87 17.03
N ALA A 932 -6.73 10.94 16.51
CA ALA A 932 -7.69 9.86 16.55
C ALA A 932 -7.92 9.35 15.12
N GLN A 933 -7.93 8.02 14.94
CA GLN A 933 -8.12 7.35 13.63
C GLN A 933 -9.29 6.38 13.69
N ASN A 934 -9.97 6.13 12.55
CA ASN A 934 -11.15 5.26 12.43
C ASN A 934 -12.26 5.63 13.45
N ILE A 935 -12.63 6.91 13.52
CA ILE A 935 -13.45 7.46 14.59
C ILE A 935 -14.89 6.98 14.48
N PHE A 936 -15.48 7.04 13.28
CA PHE A 936 -16.81 6.49 13.02
C PHE A 936 -16.94 6.03 11.56
N CYS A 937 -17.91 5.10 11.36
CA CYS A 937 -18.41 4.68 10.06
C CYS A 937 -19.94 4.72 10.09
N ILE A 938 -20.55 5.56 9.28
CA ILE A 938 -22.00 5.62 9.06
C ILE A 938 -22.29 4.80 7.80
N THR A 939 -23.12 3.76 7.92
CA THR A 939 -23.46 2.84 6.83
C THR A 939 -24.81 2.20 7.09
N GLY A 940 -25.52 1.84 6.04
CA GLY A 940 -26.70 0.98 6.08
C GLY A 940 -26.39 -0.51 6.10
N TYR A 941 -25.12 -0.89 5.83
CA TYR A 941 -24.67 -2.28 5.82
C TYR A 941 -24.83 -2.93 7.21
N SER A 942 -25.53 -4.08 7.27
CA SER A 942 -25.82 -4.76 8.53
C SER A 942 -24.66 -5.59 9.07
N GLY A 943 -23.71 -6.02 8.20
CA GLY A 943 -22.52 -6.79 8.56
C GLY A 943 -21.45 -6.01 9.28
N VAL A 944 -20.23 -6.58 9.37
CA VAL A 944 -19.19 -6.04 10.26
C VAL A 944 -18.55 -4.78 9.72
N ASP A 945 -18.13 -4.76 8.45
CA ASP A 945 -17.48 -3.61 7.83
C ASP A 945 -17.84 -3.51 6.34
N PRO A 946 -18.35 -2.37 5.85
CA PRO A 946 -18.66 -2.20 4.43
C PRO A 946 -17.41 -2.07 3.55
N GLU A 947 -16.21 -1.96 4.13
CA GLU A 947 -14.95 -1.84 3.40
C GLU A 947 -14.28 -3.21 3.25
N VAL A 948 -14.80 -4.01 2.32
CA VAL A 948 -14.27 -5.33 1.97
C VAL A 948 -13.32 -5.27 0.78
N ALA A 949 -12.63 -6.38 0.49
CA ALA A 949 -11.75 -6.51 -0.67
C ALA A 949 -12.49 -6.24 -1.99
N LEU A 950 -11.89 -5.42 -2.85
CA LEU A 950 -12.40 -5.08 -4.19
C LEU A 950 -11.45 -5.54 -5.31
N SER A 951 -10.33 -6.18 -4.98
CA SER A 951 -9.39 -6.75 -5.93
C SER A 951 -9.76 -8.19 -6.31
N GLY A 952 -9.09 -8.72 -7.34
CA GLY A 952 -9.29 -10.10 -7.77
C GLY A 952 -10.55 -10.31 -8.60
N LEU A 953 -10.96 -11.57 -8.65
CA LEU A 953 -12.15 -12.04 -9.39
C LEU A 953 -13.40 -12.12 -8.51
N GLU A 954 -13.25 -11.96 -7.21
CA GLU A 954 -14.28 -12.17 -6.19
C GLU A 954 -14.44 -10.93 -5.28
N PRO A 955 -14.57 -9.72 -5.86
CA PRO A 955 -14.74 -8.52 -5.06
C PRO A 955 -16.08 -8.51 -4.32
N GLY A 956 -16.12 -7.81 -3.17
CA GLY A 956 -17.37 -7.60 -2.44
C GLY A 956 -17.86 -8.79 -1.62
N MET A 957 -17.00 -9.78 -1.34
CA MET A 957 -17.36 -10.92 -0.47
C MET A 957 -16.85 -10.67 0.95
N GLU A 958 -17.75 -10.65 1.92
CA GLU A 958 -17.38 -10.55 3.33
C GLU A 958 -16.73 -11.85 3.82
N SER A 959 -15.60 -11.74 4.52
CA SER A 959 -14.93 -12.88 5.14
C SER A 959 -15.54 -13.19 6.50
N LEU A 960 -15.89 -14.46 6.75
CA LEU A 960 -16.32 -14.95 8.07
C LEU A 960 -15.16 -14.87 9.10
N SER A 961 -13.91 -14.90 8.63
CA SER A 961 -12.71 -14.81 9.45
C SER A 961 -12.18 -13.36 9.49
N TYR A 962 -13.03 -12.42 9.88
CA TYR A 962 -12.74 -11.00 9.89
C TYR A 962 -11.95 -10.57 11.15
N TYR A 963 -10.90 -9.76 10.97
CA TYR A 963 -10.18 -9.13 12.08
C TYR A 963 -10.81 -7.76 12.39
N PRO A 964 -11.36 -7.53 13.62
CA PRO A 964 -12.08 -6.30 13.95
C PRO A 964 -11.22 -5.04 13.83
N ARG A 965 -11.86 -3.92 13.48
CA ARG A 965 -11.23 -2.60 13.46
C ARG A 965 -11.19 -1.97 14.84
N THR A 966 -10.16 -1.14 15.05
CA THR A 966 -10.00 -0.31 16.24
C THR A 966 -10.08 1.17 15.88
N THR A 967 -10.65 1.96 16.79
CA THR A 967 -10.40 3.40 16.87
C THR A 967 -9.10 3.58 17.62
N GLU A 968 -8.14 4.26 17.02
CA GLU A 968 -6.80 4.44 17.57
C GLU A 968 -6.59 5.88 18.05
N PHE A 969 -6.00 6.02 19.24
CA PHE A 969 -5.62 7.30 19.83
C PHE A 969 -4.11 7.36 19.93
N THR A 970 -3.49 8.30 19.22
CA THR A 970 -2.03 8.47 19.16
C THR A 970 -1.61 9.78 19.78
N PHE A 971 -0.68 9.72 20.73
CA PHE A 971 0.08 10.86 21.23
C PHE A 971 1.42 10.93 20.49
N GLY A 972 1.71 12.05 19.87
CA GLY A 972 2.94 12.28 19.10
C GLY A 972 3.80 13.40 19.67
N VAL A 973 5.11 13.19 19.65
CA VAL A 973 6.15 14.16 20.05
C VAL A 973 7.17 14.28 18.92
N ASN A 974 7.38 15.48 18.41
CA ASN A 974 8.45 15.77 17.45
C ASN A 974 9.38 16.82 18.03
N ILE A 975 10.69 16.55 18.06
CA ILE A 975 11.73 17.44 18.59
C ILE A 975 12.79 17.64 17.51
N VAL A 976 13.15 18.90 17.24
CA VAL A 976 14.30 19.29 16.41
C VAL A 976 15.31 19.99 17.30
N PHE A 977 16.55 19.46 17.32
CA PHE A 977 17.66 19.94 18.14
C PHE A 977 18.55 20.94 17.41
#